data_7117c27feb5ed1f6e05a6491b878f640
#
_entry.id   7117c27feb5ed1f6e05a6491b878f640
#
_cell.length_a   1.000
_cell.length_b   1.000
_cell.length_c   1.000
_cell.angle_alpha   90.00
_cell.angle_beta   90.00
_cell.angle_gamma   90.00
#
_symmetry.space_group_name_H-M   'P 1'
#
loop_
_entity.id
_entity.type
_entity.pdbx_description
1 polymer ?
#
loop_
_entity_poly.entity_id
_entity_poly.type
_entity_poly.pdbx_seq_one_letter_code
_entity_poly.pdbx_strand_id
1 'polypeptide(L)'
;MSTHLTGLTSAEAADRLERFGPNQLRAQKTEPQWRKFLRQFQDPLVYLLFIAMGISLGAWIVEGATGAPIDVIVIAIIVIANAILGYTQEAKAADAVAALAKMTAANSTVMRDGKQQTIPSHNLVPGDVLLLAEGDAVGADATLIEATDLYIQEAALTGESEAVHKTPEPVADDAPLGERTNTVFKGTAVVRGVGVAEVQHTGMDTQMGSIATMLADTEQDQTPLNKEITEVSKMLGLLVVGIAIVVMAALILINGARTPEDMVQILILGVSLAVAAVPEGLPAILSLVLAIGVQKLAKHNAVMKNLPSVETLGSASVICSDKTGTLTKNEMTLQQVVTASGTTMLGGTGYDPTGTVTDTTSDVARDEACQAVMAGAVANNAQLDRAEDGTWEIVGDPTEAAFLVALPKFGADVAENTPGRDERVSENPFSSERKMMSVTTADRLYAKGAPDILLELCTMELRGGVAEPLTDERRASIHEAITGLSAQGFRTLGVARRDGNDPAEENLTFLGVAGIMDPPRSEARDAIAEAHRAGIRTIMITGDHPVTAASIAHSLGIDAGPGSSVAAGDTGETSVGKAVTGREIDAMSEEEFRAAVATTNVYARVAPTHKLRIVDALQDEGNIVSMTGDGVNDAPALKSADIGVAMGITGTEVTKEAATMILTDDNYATIVSAVEQGRATFDNIRKFLRYLLSSNMGEVATVFGGVVLAALLGLTTGEGGVVLPLLATQILWINLITDSGPALAMGVDPTDESVMNRPPRNMADRIINKAMWWRVIYIGVIMGLVTLLSIDMFYPGGLIAGSDSLDTARTVGFTTLVLAQLFNALNSRSETQSAFHHMTSNRWLWYAIGLGVALQIMVVHVPFLQTAFGTTALDPLHWAVAIGMASIVLWAEELSKLVRRQLAKPVADTAPAAASQSA
;
A
#
# COMPACT_ATOMS: atom_id res chain seq x y z
N MET A 1 29.49 -29.85 -5.05
CA MET A 1 29.62 -28.56 -5.78
C MET A 1 31.01 -28.45 -6.35
N SER A 2 31.15 -28.34 -7.66
CA SER A 2 32.45 -28.36 -8.34
C SER A 2 33.27 -27.12 -7.99
N THR A 3 34.49 -27.29 -7.50
CA THR A 3 35.42 -26.27 -6.97
C THR A 3 36.13 -25.44 -8.07
N HIS A 4 35.64 -25.36 -9.31
CA HIS A 4 36.37 -24.77 -10.44
C HIS A 4 35.68 -23.60 -11.16
N LEU A 5 34.53 -23.12 -10.69
CA LEU A 5 33.87 -21.95 -11.30
C LEU A 5 34.33 -20.68 -10.61
N THR A 6 35.33 -20.01 -11.17
CA THR A 6 35.82 -18.72 -10.61
C THR A 6 34.93 -17.51 -10.93
N GLY A 7 34.04 -17.62 -11.93
CA GLY A 7 33.23 -16.51 -12.43
C GLY A 7 34.06 -15.37 -13.03
N LEU A 8 33.38 -14.27 -13.36
CA LEU A 8 34.05 -13.04 -13.82
C LEU A 8 34.76 -12.35 -12.65
N THR A 9 35.81 -11.61 -12.95
CA THR A 9 36.34 -10.64 -11.97
C THR A 9 35.42 -9.42 -11.88
N SER A 10 35.42 -8.74 -10.74
CA SER A 10 34.65 -7.50 -10.56
C SER A 10 35.00 -6.42 -11.58
N ALA A 11 36.26 -6.35 -12.04
CA ALA A 11 36.70 -5.43 -13.07
C ALA A 11 36.12 -5.77 -14.47
N GLU A 12 36.13 -7.05 -14.85
CA GLU A 12 35.53 -7.52 -16.11
C GLU A 12 34.01 -7.31 -16.12
N ALA A 13 33.33 -7.57 -14.99
CA ALA A 13 31.91 -7.34 -14.85
C ALA A 13 31.55 -5.85 -15.00
N ALA A 14 32.37 -4.94 -14.46
CA ALA A 14 32.18 -3.49 -14.62
C ALA A 14 32.39 -3.03 -16.08
N ASP A 15 33.42 -3.54 -16.77
CA ASP A 15 33.66 -3.25 -18.20
C ASP A 15 32.51 -3.76 -19.08
N ARG A 16 32.02 -4.97 -18.81
CA ARG A 16 30.86 -5.53 -19.51
C ARG A 16 29.57 -4.76 -19.23
N LEU A 17 29.36 -4.28 -17.99
CA LEU A 17 28.21 -3.46 -17.65
C LEU A 17 28.23 -2.11 -18.40
N GLU A 18 29.40 -1.51 -18.59
CA GLU A 18 29.54 -0.30 -19.39
C GLU A 18 29.28 -0.57 -20.89
N ARG A 19 29.71 -1.70 -21.39
CA ARG A 19 29.56 -2.11 -22.81
C ARG A 19 28.14 -2.56 -23.16
N PHE A 20 27.50 -3.42 -22.37
CA PHE A 20 26.18 -4.01 -22.64
C PHE A 20 25.04 -3.19 -22.01
N GLY A 21 25.36 -2.31 -21.06
CA GLY A 21 24.39 -1.56 -20.28
C GLY A 21 23.72 -2.40 -19.17
N PRO A 22 22.87 -1.77 -18.35
CA PRO A 22 22.20 -2.43 -17.25
C PRO A 22 21.18 -3.48 -17.75
N ASN A 23 21.06 -4.58 -17.04
CA ASN A 23 20.09 -5.66 -17.31
C ASN A 23 18.66 -5.21 -16.89
N GLN A 24 18.12 -4.28 -17.64
CA GLN A 24 16.77 -3.77 -17.44
C GLN A 24 15.96 -3.93 -18.73
N LEU A 25 14.71 -4.37 -18.58
CA LEU A 25 13.73 -4.21 -19.63
C LEU A 25 13.54 -2.68 -19.77
N ARG A 26 13.84 -2.12 -20.92
CA ARG A 26 13.64 -0.69 -21.13
C ARG A 26 12.16 -0.40 -20.89
N ALA A 27 11.83 0.22 -19.76
CA ALA A 27 10.65 1.04 -19.72
C ALA A 27 10.66 1.91 -20.99
N GLN A 28 9.49 2.10 -21.64
CA GLN A 28 9.33 2.91 -22.86
C GLN A 28 10.38 4.00 -22.94
N LYS A 29 10.99 4.19 -24.13
CA LYS A 29 12.02 5.21 -24.33
C LYS A 29 11.65 6.45 -23.52
N THR A 30 12.46 6.76 -22.51
CA THR A 30 12.20 7.95 -21.69
C THR A 30 12.09 9.12 -22.64
N GLU A 31 10.87 9.65 -22.77
CA GLU A 31 10.63 10.80 -23.64
C GLU A 31 11.63 11.91 -23.25
N PRO A 32 12.31 12.54 -24.22
CA PRO A 32 13.21 13.64 -23.92
C PRO A 32 12.46 14.70 -23.11
N GLN A 33 13.11 15.30 -22.13
CA GLN A 33 12.49 16.27 -21.21
C GLN A 33 11.76 17.41 -21.94
N TRP A 34 12.29 17.86 -23.07
CA TRP A 34 11.64 18.87 -23.89
C TRP A 34 10.30 18.40 -24.49
N ARG A 35 10.12 17.09 -24.84
CA ARG A 35 8.85 16.54 -25.30
C ARG A 35 7.85 16.45 -24.17
N LYS A 36 8.28 16.06 -22.96
CA LYS A 36 7.42 16.06 -21.76
C LYS A 36 6.92 17.48 -21.46
N PHE A 37 7.79 18.49 -21.60
CA PHE A 37 7.37 19.87 -21.48
C PHE A 37 6.38 20.29 -22.56
N LEU A 38 6.63 19.96 -23.83
CA LEU A 38 5.71 20.28 -24.93
C LEU A 38 4.37 19.55 -24.81
N ARG A 39 4.35 18.36 -24.19
CA ARG A 39 3.09 17.62 -23.95
C ARG A 39 2.15 18.40 -23.04
N GLN A 40 2.65 19.26 -22.15
CA GLN A 40 1.82 20.13 -21.33
C GLN A 40 0.94 21.09 -22.16
N PHE A 41 1.35 21.40 -23.38
CA PHE A 41 0.57 22.23 -24.32
C PHE A 41 -0.46 21.43 -25.14
N GLN A 42 -0.49 20.10 -25.03
CA GLN A 42 -1.44 19.23 -25.72
C GLN A 42 -2.71 18.95 -24.92
N ASP A 43 -2.85 19.55 -23.76
CA ASP A 43 -4.06 19.45 -22.94
C ASP A 43 -5.21 20.16 -23.68
N PRO A 44 -6.41 19.55 -23.82
CA PRO A 44 -7.58 20.17 -24.41
C PRO A 44 -7.92 21.55 -23.82
N LEU A 45 -7.57 21.78 -22.58
CA LEU A 45 -7.82 23.01 -21.85
C LEU A 45 -6.85 24.13 -22.29
N VAL A 46 -5.61 23.78 -22.58
CA VAL A 46 -4.61 24.71 -23.14
C VAL A 46 -5.01 25.13 -24.56
N TYR A 47 -5.67 24.25 -25.31
CA TYR A 47 -6.21 24.65 -26.63
C TYR A 47 -7.30 25.73 -26.52
N LEU A 48 -8.13 25.69 -25.48
CA LEU A 48 -9.10 26.77 -25.21
C LEU A 48 -8.38 28.10 -24.93
N LEU A 49 -7.26 28.07 -24.18
CA LEU A 49 -6.46 29.28 -23.95
C LEU A 49 -5.80 29.81 -25.23
N PHE A 50 -5.35 28.93 -26.14
CA PHE A 50 -4.85 29.36 -27.45
C PHE A 50 -5.96 29.99 -28.30
N ILE A 51 -7.16 29.46 -28.25
CA ILE A 51 -8.34 30.07 -28.91
C ILE A 51 -8.63 31.43 -28.28
N ALA A 52 -8.62 31.54 -26.96
CA ALA A 52 -8.78 32.80 -26.24
C ALA A 52 -7.74 33.84 -26.69
N MET A 53 -6.47 33.44 -26.71
CA MET A 53 -5.37 34.28 -27.14
C MET A 53 -5.54 34.75 -28.63
N GLY A 54 -6.01 33.84 -29.49
CA GLY A 54 -6.31 34.17 -30.91
C GLY A 54 -7.45 35.16 -31.02
N ILE A 55 -8.53 35.04 -30.26
CA ILE A 55 -9.65 35.96 -30.21
C ILE A 55 -9.24 37.32 -29.67
N SER A 56 -8.46 37.36 -28.58
CA SER A 56 -7.95 38.61 -27.99
C SER A 56 -6.98 39.31 -28.95
N LEU A 57 -6.17 38.58 -29.73
CA LEU A 57 -5.31 39.14 -30.75
C LEU A 57 -6.14 39.72 -31.91
N GLY A 58 -7.19 39.01 -32.32
CA GLY A 58 -8.11 39.50 -33.32
C GLY A 58 -8.84 40.76 -32.90
N ALA A 59 -9.28 40.84 -31.66
CA ALA A 59 -9.89 42.04 -31.09
C ALA A 59 -8.93 43.23 -31.12
N TRP A 60 -7.69 43.04 -30.64
CA TRP A 60 -6.67 44.09 -30.67
C TRP A 60 -6.36 44.59 -32.08
N ILE A 61 -6.37 43.70 -33.10
CA ILE A 61 -6.21 44.11 -34.52
C ILE A 61 -7.41 44.92 -35.00
N VAL A 62 -8.63 44.52 -34.65
CA VAL A 62 -9.88 45.23 -35.06
C VAL A 62 -9.94 46.60 -34.42
N GLU A 63 -9.51 46.74 -33.21
CA GLU A 63 -9.40 48.02 -32.46
C GLU A 63 -8.27 48.93 -32.98
N GLY A 64 -7.61 48.57 -34.07
CA GLY A 64 -6.60 49.39 -34.76
C GLY A 64 -5.17 49.15 -34.29
N ALA A 65 -4.88 48.08 -33.54
CA ALA A 65 -3.55 47.65 -33.13
C ALA A 65 -2.75 48.74 -32.39
N THR A 66 -3.42 49.52 -31.57
CA THR A 66 -2.79 50.60 -30.77
C THR A 66 -2.26 50.08 -29.46
N GLY A 67 -0.98 50.32 -29.13
CA GLY A 67 -0.34 49.81 -27.88
C GLY A 67 0.07 48.33 -27.92
N ALA A 68 0.48 47.80 -26.79
CA ALA A 68 0.80 46.37 -26.65
C ALA A 68 -0.48 45.52 -26.40
N PRO A 69 -0.59 44.31 -26.99
CA PRO A 69 -1.71 43.40 -26.73
C PRO A 69 -1.57 42.74 -25.36
N ILE A 70 -1.88 43.47 -24.28
CA ILE A 70 -1.60 43.07 -22.89
C ILE A 70 -2.27 41.75 -22.55
N ASP A 71 -3.56 41.53 -22.92
CA ASP A 71 -4.29 40.28 -22.63
C ASP A 71 -3.61 39.06 -23.26
N VAL A 72 -3.17 39.19 -24.54
CA VAL A 72 -2.45 38.14 -25.25
C VAL A 72 -1.15 37.78 -24.53
N ILE A 73 -0.39 38.81 -24.09
CA ILE A 73 0.87 38.65 -23.37
C ILE A 73 0.63 37.98 -22.02
N VAL A 74 -0.37 38.41 -21.27
CA VAL A 74 -0.69 37.84 -19.94
C VAL A 74 -1.15 36.36 -20.08
N ILE A 75 -2.05 36.06 -21.02
CA ILE A 75 -2.50 34.68 -21.27
C ILE A 75 -1.28 33.81 -21.68
N ALA A 76 -0.39 34.30 -22.55
CA ALA A 76 0.83 33.57 -22.94
C ALA A 76 1.73 33.27 -21.76
N ILE A 77 1.96 34.24 -20.88
CA ILE A 77 2.76 34.08 -19.65
C ILE A 77 2.11 33.02 -18.73
N ILE A 78 0.79 33.08 -18.56
CA ILE A 78 0.05 32.12 -17.72
C ILE A 78 0.14 30.69 -18.30
N VAL A 79 -0.04 30.52 -19.62
CA VAL A 79 0.11 29.23 -20.30
C VAL A 79 1.52 28.66 -20.11
N ILE A 80 2.55 29.49 -20.23
CA ILE A 80 3.94 29.07 -19.99
C ILE A 80 4.14 28.70 -18.51
N ALA A 81 3.64 29.51 -17.57
CA ALA A 81 3.74 29.25 -16.14
C ALA A 81 3.03 27.94 -15.76
N ASN A 82 1.83 27.68 -16.33
CA ASN A 82 1.11 26.43 -16.13
C ASN A 82 1.89 25.22 -16.67
N ALA A 83 2.46 25.35 -17.87
CA ALA A 83 3.30 24.30 -18.46
C ALA A 83 4.54 24.00 -17.59
N ILE A 84 5.19 25.03 -17.03
CA ILE A 84 6.32 24.87 -16.10
C ILE A 84 5.86 24.18 -14.79
N LEU A 85 4.75 24.61 -14.23
CA LEU A 85 4.21 24.02 -13.00
C LEU A 85 3.83 22.55 -13.22
N GLY A 86 3.08 22.24 -14.28
CA GLY A 86 2.70 20.87 -14.63
C GLY A 86 3.93 19.98 -14.87
N TYR A 87 4.91 20.47 -15.64
CA TYR A 87 6.15 19.74 -15.87
C TYR A 87 6.93 19.45 -14.57
N THR A 88 7.06 20.45 -13.68
CA THR A 88 7.81 20.26 -12.41
C THR A 88 7.10 19.31 -11.46
N GLN A 89 5.77 19.32 -11.44
CA GLN A 89 4.95 18.38 -10.63
C GLN A 89 5.05 16.96 -11.19
N GLU A 90 4.95 16.78 -12.51
CA GLU A 90 5.10 15.48 -13.16
C GLU A 90 6.51 14.90 -12.96
N ALA A 91 7.55 15.75 -13.08
CA ALA A 91 8.94 15.35 -12.83
C ALA A 91 9.14 14.87 -11.38
N LYS A 92 8.63 15.60 -10.39
CA LYS A 92 8.70 15.19 -8.96
C LYS A 92 7.95 13.87 -8.69
N ALA A 93 6.79 13.67 -9.32
CA ALA A 93 6.06 12.42 -9.20
C ALA A 93 6.85 11.26 -9.82
N ALA A 94 7.45 11.46 -11.00
CA ALA A 94 8.29 10.47 -11.67
C ALA A 94 9.55 10.13 -10.84
N ASP A 95 10.23 11.12 -10.26
CA ASP A 95 11.39 10.91 -9.39
C ASP A 95 11.04 10.10 -8.14
N ALA A 96 9.87 10.35 -7.56
CA ALA A 96 9.36 9.58 -6.43
C ALA A 96 9.18 8.09 -6.78
N VAL A 97 8.56 7.80 -7.93
CA VAL A 97 8.38 6.43 -8.44
C VAL A 97 9.73 5.76 -8.74
N ALA A 98 10.67 6.49 -9.36
CA ALA A 98 11.99 5.95 -9.66
C ALA A 98 12.80 5.62 -8.40
N ALA A 99 12.67 6.42 -7.34
CA ALA A 99 13.28 6.11 -6.04
C ALA A 99 12.73 4.82 -5.41
N LEU A 100 11.43 4.60 -5.51
CA LEU A 100 10.77 3.38 -5.02
C LEU A 100 11.18 2.14 -5.83
N ALA A 101 11.27 2.26 -7.15
CA ALA A 101 11.71 1.16 -8.01
C ALA A 101 13.12 0.67 -7.67
N LYS A 102 14.00 1.56 -7.17
CA LYS A 102 15.33 1.16 -6.67
C LYS A 102 15.26 0.37 -5.36
N MET A 103 14.28 0.62 -4.51
CA MET A 103 14.12 -0.08 -3.23
C MET A 103 13.53 -1.49 -3.41
N THR A 104 12.89 -1.75 -4.55
CA THR A 104 12.22 -3.02 -4.87
C THR A 104 12.96 -3.83 -5.95
N ALA A 105 14.20 -3.44 -6.28
CA ALA A 105 15.00 -4.15 -7.28
C ALA A 105 15.31 -5.58 -6.82
N ALA A 106 15.00 -6.56 -7.68
CA ALA A 106 15.33 -7.97 -7.43
C ALA A 106 16.85 -8.16 -7.33
N ASN A 107 17.26 -9.14 -6.54
CA ASN A 107 18.65 -9.55 -6.39
C ASN A 107 18.91 -10.88 -7.11
N SER A 108 20.16 -11.12 -7.47
CA SER A 108 20.63 -12.39 -8.01
C SER A 108 21.93 -12.80 -7.35
N THR A 109 22.10 -14.08 -7.11
CA THR A 109 23.33 -14.63 -6.53
C THR A 109 24.27 -15.07 -7.66
N VAL A 110 25.50 -14.56 -7.65
CA VAL A 110 26.51 -14.83 -8.67
C VAL A 110 27.82 -15.29 -8.07
N MET A 111 28.61 -15.99 -8.87
CA MET A 111 30.01 -16.27 -8.58
C MET A 111 30.89 -15.20 -9.26
N ARG A 112 31.56 -14.36 -8.49
CA ARG A 112 32.55 -13.37 -8.98
C ARG A 112 33.79 -13.37 -8.10
N ASP A 113 34.96 -13.15 -8.68
CA ASP A 113 36.26 -13.20 -7.97
C ASP A 113 36.45 -14.51 -7.17
N GLY A 114 35.88 -15.62 -7.63
CA GLY A 114 35.92 -16.91 -6.95
C GLY A 114 35.08 -16.98 -5.65
N LYS A 115 34.16 -16.01 -5.42
CA LYS A 115 33.29 -15.94 -4.25
C LYS A 115 31.83 -15.78 -4.67
N GLN A 116 30.95 -16.42 -3.91
CA GLN A 116 29.51 -16.17 -4.02
C GLN A 116 29.19 -14.77 -3.52
N GLN A 117 28.43 -14.00 -4.32
CA GLN A 117 28.00 -12.64 -4.02
C GLN A 117 26.55 -12.44 -4.43
N THR A 118 25.77 -11.78 -3.62
CA THR A 118 24.42 -11.34 -4.00
C THR A 118 24.51 -9.91 -4.53
N ILE A 119 24.08 -9.70 -5.76
CA ILE A 119 24.09 -8.43 -6.45
C ILE A 119 22.68 -8.03 -6.92
N PRO A 120 22.37 -6.74 -7.05
CA PRO A 120 21.14 -6.34 -7.74
C PRO A 120 21.09 -6.91 -9.16
N SER A 121 19.99 -7.55 -9.54
CA SER A 121 19.84 -8.23 -10.85
C SER A 121 20.07 -7.31 -12.04
N HIS A 122 19.90 -6.00 -11.89
CA HIS A 122 20.21 -5.03 -12.95
C HIS A 122 21.72 -4.89 -13.26
N ASN A 123 22.59 -5.40 -12.38
CA ASN A 123 24.04 -5.41 -12.55
C ASN A 123 24.55 -6.73 -13.16
N LEU A 124 23.66 -7.65 -13.54
CA LEU A 124 24.03 -8.85 -14.29
C LEU A 124 24.54 -8.50 -15.68
N VAL A 125 25.57 -9.20 -16.10
CA VAL A 125 26.18 -9.03 -17.42
C VAL A 125 26.37 -10.37 -18.11
N PRO A 126 26.38 -10.44 -19.45
CA PRO A 126 26.70 -11.67 -20.18
C PRO A 126 28.03 -12.26 -19.72
N GLY A 127 28.04 -13.57 -19.41
CA GLY A 127 29.19 -14.31 -18.88
C GLY A 127 29.27 -14.33 -17.34
N ASP A 128 28.34 -13.74 -16.61
CA ASP A 128 28.20 -14.00 -15.17
C ASP A 128 27.76 -15.44 -14.92
N VAL A 129 28.24 -16.02 -13.84
CA VAL A 129 27.82 -17.34 -13.40
C VAL A 129 26.75 -17.17 -12.31
N LEU A 130 25.48 -17.47 -12.66
CA LEU A 130 24.34 -17.45 -11.76
C LEU A 130 24.33 -18.73 -10.89
N LEU A 131 24.08 -18.56 -9.61
CA LEU A 131 23.76 -19.61 -8.67
C LEU A 131 22.25 -19.53 -8.40
N LEU A 132 21.53 -20.59 -8.74
CA LEU A 132 20.08 -20.67 -8.62
C LEU A 132 19.69 -21.64 -7.49
N ALA A 133 18.81 -21.20 -6.62
CA ALA A 133 18.23 -21.98 -5.54
C ALA A 133 16.71 -21.86 -5.52
N GLU A 134 16.03 -22.74 -4.83
CA GLU A 134 14.59 -22.68 -4.63
C GLU A 134 14.17 -21.31 -4.05
N GLY A 135 13.20 -20.65 -4.69
CA GLY A 135 12.73 -19.33 -4.33
C GLY A 135 13.39 -18.16 -5.09
N ASP A 136 14.44 -18.43 -5.88
CA ASP A 136 15.09 -17.39 -6.67
C ASP A 136 14.27 -17.05 -7.92
N ALA A 137 14.24 -15.75 -8.24
CA ALA A 137 13.82 -15.26 -9.55
C ALA A 137 15.02 -15.28 -10.51
N VAL A 138 14.83 -15.80 -11.71
CA VAL A 138 15.87 -15.85 -12.75
C VAL A 138 16.06 -14.43 -13.31
N GLY A 139 17.21 -13.82 -13.02
CA GLY A 139 17.49 -12.42 -13.33
C GLY A 139 17.85 -12.15 -14.80
N ALA A 140 18.29 -13.14 -15.58
CA ALA A 140 18.72 -13.01 -16.96
C ALA A 140 18.55 -14.34 -17.71
N ASP A 141 18.58 -14.34 -19.05
CA ASP A 141 18.59 -15.58 -19.82
C ASP A 141 19.97 -16.21 -19.71
N ALA A 142 20.02 -17.46 -19.23
CA ALA A 142 21.28 -18.15 -18.95
C ALA A 142 21.21 -19.62 -19.36
N THR A 143 22.37 -20.19 -19.76
CA THR A 143 22.51 -21.60 -20.09
C THR A 143 23.01 -22.38 -18.90
N LEU A 144 22.37 -23.49 -18.57
CA LEU A 144 22.74 -24.36 -17.45
C LEU A 144 24.09 -25.03 -17.66
N ILE A 145 24.94 -24.96 -16.64
CA ILE A 145 26.20 -25.69 -16.52
C ILE A 145 25.99 -26.92 -15.65
N GLU A 146 25.31 -26.76 -14.52
CA GLU A 146 24.99 -27.83 -13.58
C GLU A 146 23.54 -27.66 -13.09
N ALA A 147 22.82 -28.74 -12.88
CA ALA A 147 21.49 -28.76 -12.30
C ALA A 147 21.30 -30.02 -11.44
N THR A 148 20.68 -29.85 -10.28
CA THR A 148 20.27 -30.93 -9.38
C THR A 148 18.81 -30.78 -9.04
N ASP A 149 17.96 -31.63 -9.58
CA ASP A 149 16.52 -31.69 -9.39
C ASP A 149 15.86 -30.29 -9.61
N LEU A 150 16.33 -29.54 -10.62
CA LEU A 150 15.97 -28.18 -10.88
C LEU A 150 14.64 -28.10 -11.67
N TYR A 151 13.65 -27.45 -11.09
CA TYR A 151 12.36 -27.17 -11.72
C TYR A 151 12.10 -25.65 -11.77
N ILE A 152 11.75 -25.14 -12.95
CA ILE A 152 11.51 -23.73 -13.21
C ILE A 152 10.07 -23.50 -13.66
N GLN A 153 9.38 -22.57 -13.01
CA GLN A 153 8.06 -22.09 -13.41
C GLN A 153 8.20 -21.09 -14.56
N GLU A 154 7.76 -21.47 -15.74
CA GLU A 154 7.90 -20.68 -16.98
C GLU A 154 6.57 -20.14 -17.52
N ALA A 155 5.49 -20.18 -16.73
CA ALA A 155 4.16 -19.78 -17.14
C ALA A 155 4.08 -18.36 -17.76
N ALA A 156 4.93 -17.44 -17.29
CA ALA A 156 5.00 -16.08 -17.82
C ALA A 156 5.48 -15.99 -19.27
N LEU A 157 6.19 -17.02 -19.75
CA LEU A 157 6.74 -17.08 -21.11
C LEU A 157 6.02 -18.08 -22.00
N THR A 158 5.67 -19.24 -21.45
CA THR A 158 5.10 -20.36 -22.22
C THR A 158 3.58 -20.42 -22.11
N GLY A 159 2.98 -19.82 -21.08
CA GLY A 159 1.56 -19.96 -20.72
C GLY A 159 1.22 -21.27 -20.00
N GLU A 160 2.17 -22.21 -19.87
CA GLU A 160 1.96 -23.50 -19.21
C GLU A 160 2.18 -23.38 -17.71
N SER A 161 1.23 -23.90 -16.92
CA SER A 161 1.24 -23.77 -15.45
C SER A 161 2.15 -24.80 -14.75
N GLU A 162 2.60 -25.85 -15.45
CA GLU A 162 3.49 -26.85 -14.86
C GLU A 162 4.94 -26.39 -14.87
N ALA A 163 5.67 -26.68 -13.79
CA ALA A 163 7.09 -26.36 -13.71
C ALA A 163 7.91 -27.33 -14.60
N VAL A 164 8.82 -26.78 -15.38
CA VAL A 164 9.66 -27.51 -16.34
C VAL A 164 10.91 -28.03 -15.66
N HIS A 165 11.15 -29.31 -15.75
CA HIS A 165 12.41 -29.91 -15.30
C HIS A 165 13.58 -29.50 -16.23
N LYS A 166 14.61 -28.89 -15.64
CA LYS A 166 15.77 -28.35 -16.35
C LYS A 166 16.99 -29.25 -16.17
N THR A 167 17.71 -29.47 -17.28
CA THR A 167 18.93 -30.26 -17.32
C THR A 167 20.00 -29.55 -18.16
N PRO A 168 21.30 -29.76 -17.89
CA PRO A 168 22.37 -29.12 -18.68
C PRO A 168 22.60 -29.84 -20.05
N GLU A 169 21.78 -30.81 -20.43
CA GLU A 169 21.91 -31.53 -21.67
C GLU A 169 21.66 -30.62 -22.89
N PRO A 170 22.48 -30.71 -23.95
CA PRO A 170 22.29 -29.89 -25.14
C PRO A 170 20.93 -30.10 -25.81
N VAL A 171 20.28 -29.03 -26.16
CA VAL A 171 19.01 -29.00 -26.88
C VAL A 171 19.22 -28.41 -28.27
N ALA A 172 18.40 -28.75 -29.27
CA ALA A 172 18.48 -28.21 -30.62
C ALA A 172 18.27 -26.67 -30.62
N ASP A 173 19.07 -25.94 -31.41
CA ASP A 173 19.03 -24.46 -31.46
C ASP A 173 17.66 -23.90 -31.91
N ASP A 174 16.89 -24.67 -32.70
CA ASP A 174 15.56 -24.32 -33.19
C ASP A 174 14.41 -24.85 -32.33
N ALA A 175 14.70 -25.42 -31.14
CA ALA A 175 13.67 -25.93 -30.25
C ALA A 175 12.73 -24.78 -29.75
N PRO A 176 11.41 -25.03 -29.67
CA PRO A 176 10.47 -24.12 -29.07
C PRO A 176 10.86 -23.72 -27.63
N LEU A 177 10.44 -22.56 -27.17
CA LEU A 177 10.86 -22.01 -25.86
C LEU A 177 10.63 -23.01 -24.71
N GLY A 178 9.44 -23.62 -24.64
CA GLY A 178 9.09 -24.60 -23.59
C GLY A 178 9.86 -25.91 -23.63
N GLU A 179 10.54 -26.23 -24.74
CA GLU A 179 11.36 -27.44 -24.89
C GLU A 179 12.84 -27.20 -24.62
N ARG A 180 13.27 -25.95 -24.38
CA ARG A 180 14.66 -25.60 -24.05
C ARG A 180 14.96 -25.92 -22.59
N THR A 181 15.20 -27.18 -22.29
CA THR A 181 15.48 -27.68 -20.95
C THR A 181 16.84 -27.25 -20.42
N ASN A 182 17.78 -26.84 -21.25
CA ASN A 182 19.13 -26.40 -20.87
C ASN A 182 19.25 -24.90 -20.65
N THR A 183 18.17 -24.15 -20.78
CA THR A 183 18.17 -22.69 -20.65
C THR A 183 17.16 -22.24 -19.58
N VAL A 184 17.53 -21.28 -18.76
CA VAL A 184 16.68 -20.59 -17.82
C VAL A 184 16.46 -19.16 -18.32
N PHE A 185 15.26 -18.62 -18.15
CA PHE A 185 14.84 -17.36 -18.75
C PHE A 185 14.53 -16.29 -17.71
N LYS A 186 14.86 -15.05 -18.04
CA LYS A 186 14.53 -13.89 -17.20
C LYS A 186 13.02 -13.84 -16.91
N GLY A 187 12.67 -13.55 -15.61
CA GLY A 187 11.28 -13.42 -15.17
C GLY A 187 10.58 -14.76 -14.92
N THR A 188 11.32 -15.86 -14.88
CA THR A 188 10.87 -17.17 -14.41
C THR A 188 11.33 -17.42 -12.98
N ALA A 189 10.80 -18.46 -12.34
CA ALA A 189 11.02 -18.72 -10.93
C ALA A 189 11.52 -20.14 -10.66
N VAL A 190 12.50 -20.30 -9.77
CA VAL A 190 12.97 -21.62 -9.30
C VAL A 190 11.98 -22.14 -8.25
N VAL A 191 11.26 -23.21 -8.56
CA VAL A 191 10.28 -23.81 -7.64
C VAL A 191 10.85 -24.97 -6.86
N ARG A 192 11.95 -25.56 -7.34
CA ARG A 192 12.63 -26.68 -6.66
C ARG A 192 14.04 -26.87 -7.18
N GLY A 193 14.94 -27.34 -6.30
CA GLY A 193 16.29 -27.74 -6.65
C GLY A 193 17.29 -26.61 -6.74
N VAL A 194 18.46 -26.92 -7.28
CA VAL A 194 19.58 -25.97 -7.42
C VAL A 194 20.21 -26.06 -8.79
N GLY A 195 20.76 -24.95 -9.29
CA GLY A 195 21.44 -24.92 -10.59
C GLY A 195 22.56 -23.89 -10.65
N VAL A 196 23.46 -24.11 -11.58
CA VAL A 196 24.51 -23.15 -11.96
C VAL A 196 24.35 -22.86 -13.45
N ALA A 197 24.26 -21.57 -13.82
CA ALA A 197 24.03 -21.18 -15.21
C ALA A 197 24.92 -19.99 -15.60
N GLU A 198 25.35 -19.94 -16.86
CA GLU A 198 26.11 -18.83 -17.45
C GLU A 198 25.14 -17.88 -18.16
N VAL A 199 25.15 -16.60 -17.81
CA VAL A 199 24.34 -15.55 -18.42
C VAL A 199 24.74 -15.36 -19.88
N GLN A 200 23.78 -15.50 -20.79
CA GLN A 200 23.97 -15.29 -22.23
C GLN A 200 23.39 -13.95 -22.69
N HIS A 201 22.17 -13.62 -22.26
CA HIS A 201 21.47 -12.41 -22.68
C HIS A 201 20.96 -11.63 -21.48
N THR A 202 20.99 -10.29 -21.58
CA THR A 202 20.52 -9.36 -20.54
C THR A 202 19.62 -8.29 -21.13
N GLY A 203 18.77 -7.68 -20.31
CA GLY A 203 17.94 -6.54 -20.70
C GLY A 203 16.97 -6.86 -21.85
N MET A 204 16.99 -6.03 -22.89
CA MET A 204 16.10 -6.16 -24.05
C MET A 204 16.46 -7.32 -24.98
N ASP A 205 17.65 -7.91 -24.84
CA ASP A 205 18.09 -9.04 -25.64
C ASP A 205 17.62 -10.38 -25.06
N THR A 206 16.92 -10.37 -23.92
CA THR A 206 16.28 -11.57 -23.32
C THR A 206 14.96 -11.89 -24.03
N GLN A 207 14.43 -13.12 -23.82
CA GLN A 207 13.11 -13.50 -24.34
C GLN A 207 12.01 -12.59 -23.81
N MET A 208 12.07 -12.27 -22.52
CA MET A 208 11.15 -11.29 -21.89
C MET A 208 11.30 -9.89 -22.52
N GLY A 209 12.51 -9.49 -22.89
CA GLY A 209 12.77 -8.23 -23.61
C GLY A 209 12.12 -8.19 -25.00
N SER A 210 12.13 -9.31 -25.69
CA SER A 210 11.43 -9.45 -27.00
C SER A 210 9.92 -9.30 -26.85
N ILE A 211 9.32 -9.93 -25.83
CA ILE A 211 7.89 -9.79 -25.50
C ILE A 211 7.57 -8.34 -25.12
N ALA A 212 8.40 -7.72 -24.27
CA ALA A 212 8.24 -6.32 -23.88
C ALA A 212 8.28 -5.36 -25.07
N THR A 213 9.07 -5.68 -26.09
CA THR A 213 9.12 -4.90 -27.35
C THR A 213 7.82 -5.01 -28.14
N MET A 214 7.21 -6.20 -28.21
CA MET A 214 5.93 -6.42 -28.88
C MET A 214 4.77 -5.75 -28.16
N LEU A 215 4.85 -5.63 -26.83
CA LEU A 215 3.82 -5.00 -25.99
C LEU A 215 4.03 -3.49 -25.82
N ALA A 216 5.14 -2.92 -26.29
CA ALA A 216 5.47 -1.51 -26.11
C ALA A 216 4.49 -0.53 -26.76
N ASP A 217 3.70 -0.98 -27.74
CA ASP A 217 2.67 -0.22 -28.44
C ASP A 217 1.28 -0.33 -27.79
N THR A 218 1.14 -1.09 -26.69
CA THR A 218 -0.13 -1.24 -25.97
C THR A 218 -0.29 -0.10 -24.97
N GLU A 219 -1.38 0.69 -25.08
CA GLU A 219 -1.70 1.75 -24.14
C GLU A 219 -1.89 1.16 -22.72
N GLN A 220 -1.27 1.79 -21.73
CA GLN A 220 -1.47 1.41 -20.33
C GLN A 220 -2.91 1.72 -19.91
N ASP A 221 -3.57 0.76 -19.28
CA ASP A 221 -4.90 0.95 -18.72
C ASP A 221 -4.93 2.06 -17.68
N GLN A 222 -5.86 3.01 -17.86
CA GLN A 222 -6.06 4.10 -16.90
C GLN A 222 -6.68 3.56 -15.61
N THR A 223 -6.25 4.10 -14.48
CA THR A 223 -6.82 3.75 -13.18
C THR A 223 -8.29 4.15 -13.05
N PRO A 224 -9.08 3.49 -12.18
CA PRO A 224 -10.46 3.89 -11.92
C PRO A 224 -10.59 5.37 -11.55
N LEU A 225 -9.70 5.88 -10.70
CA LEU A 225 -9.64 7.28 -10.30
C LEU A 225 -9.39 8.21 -11.50
N ASN A 226 -8.41 7.89 -12.36
CA ASN A 226 -8.11 8.70 -13.53
C ASN A 226 -9.28 8.69 -14.54
N LYS A 227 -9.95 7.54 -14.71
CA LYS A 227 -11.16 7.43 -15.54
C LYS A 227 -12.28 8.34 -15.00
N GLU A 228 -12.55 8.27 -13.69
CA GLU A 228 -13.59 9.10 -13.05
C GLU A 228 -13.29 10.61 -13.17
N ILE A 229 -12.04 11.02 -12.92
CA ILE A 229 -11.61 12.42 -13.06
C ILE A 229 -11.74 12.89 -14.52
N THR A 230 -11.36 12.05 -15.47
CA THR A 230 -11.50 12.36 -16.90
C THR A 230 -12.97 12.51 -17.28
N GLU A 231 -13.87 11.68 -16.79
CA GLU A 231 -15.32 11.80 -16.99
C GLU A 231 -15.86 13.10 -16.39
N VAL A 232 -15.45 13.43 -15.18
CA VAL A 232 -15.86 14.68 -14.50
C VAL A 232 -15.34 15.90 -15.27
N SER A 233 -14.09 15.89 -15.71
CA SER A 233 -13.51 16.99 -16.50
C SER A 233 -14.26 17.18 -17.83
N LYS A 234 -14.59 16.09 -18.54
CA LYS A 234 -15.40 16.13 -19.76
C LYS A 234 -16.81 16.67 -19.49
N MET A 235 -17.45 16.21 -18.42
CA MET A 235 -18.80 16.66 -18.05
C MET A 235 -18.81 18.16 -17.73
N LEU A 236 -17.83 18.64 -16.94
CA LEU A 236 -17.67 20.06 -16.63
C LEU A 236 -17.43 20.89 -17.91
N GLY A 237 -16.51 20.43 -18.76
CA GLY A 237 -16.22 21.09 -20.03
C GLY A 237 -17.48 21.23 -20.92
N LEU A 238 -18.27 20.15 -21.05
CA LEU A 238 -19.55 20.19 -21.80
C LEU A 238 -20.57 21.12 -21.18
N LEU A 239 -20.70 21.09 -19.84
CA LEU A 239 -21.62 21.99 -19.10
C LEU A 239 -21.28 23.45 -19.37
N VAL A 240 -20.00 23.80 -19.34
CA VAL A 240 -19.53 25.16 -19.51
C VAL A 240 -19.65 25.64 -20.95
N VAL A 241 -19.28 24.80 -21.89
CA VAL A 241 -19.53 25.12 -23.31
C VAL A 241 -21.02 25.35 -23.55
N GLY A 242 -21.89 24.54 -22.95
CA GLY A 242 -23.35 24.75 -22.99
C GLY A 242 -23.77 26.09 -22.40
N ILE A 243 -23.25 26.44 -21.19
CA ILE A 243 -23.52 27.73 -20.55
C ILE A 243 -22.98 28.88 -21.41
N ALA A 244 -21.77 28.79 -21.93
CA ALA A 244 -21.18 29.80 -22.80
C ALA A 244 -22.03 30.04 -24.06
N ILE A 245 -22.51 28.96 -24.70
CA ILE A 245 -23.41 29.08 -25.88
C ILE A 245 -24.71 29.77 -25.47
N VAL A 246 -25.33 29.40 -24.34
CA VAL A 246 -26.58 30.02 -23.87
C VAL A 246 -26.38 31.51 -23.59
N VAL A 247 -25.28 31.87 -22.90
CA VAL A 247 -24.94 33.26 -22.61
C VAL A 247 -24.69 34.07 -23.88
N MET A 248 -23.89 33.54 -24.79
CA MET A 248 -23.63 34.20 -26.07
C MET A 248 -24.93 34.40 -26.88
N ALA A 249 -25.78 33.38 -26.95
CA ALA A 249 -27.08 33.48 -27.63
C ALA A 249 -27.99 34.52 -26.95
N ALA A 250 -28.06 34.54 -25.62
CA ALA A 250 -28.84 35.52 -24.89
C ALA A 250 -28.35 36.95 -25.14
N LEU A 251 -27.05 37.17 -25.17
CA LEU A 251 -26.44 38.48 -25.45
C LEU A 251 -26.73 38.96 -26.88
N ILE A 252 -26.61 38.05 -27.87
CA ILE A 252 -26.97 38.36 -29.26
C ILE A 252 -28.44 38.74 -29.37
N LEU A 253 -29.34 38.05 -28.65
CA LEU A 253 -30.79 38.34 -28.69
C LEU A 253 -31.16 39.63 -27.95
N ILE A 254 -30.50 39.92 -26.81
CA ILE A 254 -30.79 41.09 -25.99
C ILE A 254 -30.17 42.36 -26.58
N ASN A 255 -28.88 42.28 -26.95
CA ASN A 255 -28.13 43.47 -27.41
C ASN A 255 -28.25 43.72 -28.92
N GLY A 256 -28.78 42.72 -29.69
CA GLY A 256 -28.94 42.85 -31.12
C GLY A 256 -27.60 43.10 -31.83
N ALA A 257 -26.58 42.27 -31.53
CA ALA A 257 -25.21 42.41 -32.06
C ALA A 257 -25.23 42.70 -33.58
N ARG A 258 -24.84 43.93 -33.96
CA ARG A 258 -24.91 44.43 -35.37
C ARG A 258 -23.54 44.78 -35.93
N THR A 259 -22.53 44.87 -35.07
CA THR A 259 -21.19 45.26 -35.50
C THR A 259 -20.19 44.12 -35.28
N PRO A 260 -19.08 44.06 -36.03
CA PRO A 260 -18.00 43.09 -35.77
C PRO A 260 -17.43 43.24 -34.34
N GLU A 261 -17.39 44.44 -33.78
CA GLU A 261 -16.90 44.72 -32.44
C GLU A 261 -17.79 44.07 -31.37
N ASP A 262 -19.14 44.14 -31.52
CA ASP A 262 -20.08 43.46 -30.62
C ASP A 262 -19.87 41.93 -30.57
N MET A 263 -19.67 41.35 -31.77
CA MET A 263 -19.40 39.89 -31.88
C MET A 263 -18.11 39.49 -31.22
N VAL A 264 -17.06 40.29 -31.32
CA VAL A 264 -15.76 40.06 -30.66
C VAL A 264 -15.91 40.09 -29.16
N GLN A 265 -16.63 41.09 -28.61
CA GLN A 265 -16.86 41.20 -27.15
C GLN A 265 -17.66 40.00 -26.63
N ILE A 266 -18.71 39.56 -27.36
CA ILE A 266 -19.47 38.35 -27.00
C ILE A 266 -18.62 37.08 -27.02
N LEU A 267 -17.70 36.95 -28.00
CA LEU A 267 -16.77 35.83 -28.09
C LEU A 267 -15.77 35.84 -26.94
N ILE A 268 -15.19 36.99 -26.57
CA ILE A 268 -14.29 37.14 -25.44
C ILE A 268 -15.01 36.71 -24.15
N LEU A 269 -16.25 37.09 -23.96
CA LEU A 269 -17.07 36.72 -22.81
C LEU A 269 -17.34 35.21 -22.77
N GLY A 270 -17.68 34.59 -23.88
CA GLY A 270 -17.88 33.14 -23.98
C GLY A 270 -16.59 32.35 -23.66
N VAL A 271 -15.47 32.85 -24.15
CA VAL A 271 -14.15 32.28 -23.82
C VAL A 271 -13.78 32.46 -22.35
N SER A 272 -14.00 33.65 -21.79
CA SER A 272 -13.76 33.90 -20.37
C SER A 272 -14.54 32.95 -19.47
N LEU A 273 -15.82 32.72 -19.84
CA LEU A 273 -16.66 31.76 -19.12
C LEU A 273 -16.14 30.31 -19.28
N ALA A 274 -15.69 29.93 -20.48
CA ALA A 274 -15.11 28.61 -20.74
C ALA A 274 -13.84 28.37 -19.94
N VAL A 275 -12.99 29.39 -19.83
CA VAL A 275 -11.75 29.33 -19.04
C VAL A 275 -12.04 29.22 -17.52
N ALA A 276 -13.03 29.97 -17.02
CA ALA A 276 -13.40 29.99 -15.61
C ALA A 276 -13.78 28.62 -15.03
N ALA A 277 -14.24 27.70 -15.84
CA ALA A 277 -14.80 26.44 -15.39
C ALA A 277 -13.83 25.27 -15.42
N VAL A 278 -12.62 25.50 -15.86
CA VAL A 278 -11.63 24.46 -16.07
C VAL A 278 -10.65 24.37 -14.90
N PRO A 279 -10.64 23.24 -14.13
CA PRO A 279 -9.67 23.04 -13.07
C PRO A 279 -8.30 22.61 -13.65
N GLU A 280 -7.50 23.56 -14.11
CA GLU A 280 -6.25 23.32 -14.85
C GLU A 280 -5.20 22.49 -14.06
N GLY A 281 -5.18 22.62 -12.73
CA GLY A 281 -4.19 21.94 -11.86
C GLY A 281 -4.56 20.52 -11.42
N LEU A 282 -5.79 20.03 -11.69
CA LEU A 282 -6.36 18.84 -11.05
C LEU A 282 -5.57 17.53 -11.32
N PRO A 283 -5.21 17.16 -12.56
CA PRO A 283 -4.47 15.91 -12.81
C PRO A 283 -3.05 15.93 -12.22
N ALA A 284 -2.38 17.10 -12.29
CA ALA A 284 -1.03 17.24 -11.77
C ALA A 284 -0.99 17.20 -10.24
N ILE A 285 -1.95 17.84 -9.56
CA ILE A 285 -2.10 17.79 -8.10
C ILE A 285 -2.39 16.37 -7.64
N LEU A 286 -3.28 15.65 -8.34
CA LEU A 286 -3.59 14.26 -8.02
C LEU A 286 -2.35 13.37 -8.06
N SER A 287 -1.59 13.43 -9.15
CA SER A 287 -0.36 12.64 -9.31
C SER A 287 0.65 12.94 -8.21
N LEU A 288 0.80 14.20 -7.82
CA LEU A 288 1.70 14.61 -6.75
C LEU A 288 1.20 14.14 -5.37
N VAL A 289 -0.10 14.21 -5.08
CA VAL A 289 -0.67 13.73 -3.81
C VAL A 289 -0.49 12.21 -3.67
N LEU A 290 -0.72 11.44 -4.74
CA LEU A 290 -0.46 10.00 -4.75
C LEU A 290 1.04 9.70 -4.55
N ALA A 291 1.94 10.43 -5.20
CA ALA A 291 3.38 10.26 -5.02
C ALA A 291 3.83 10.55 -3.58
N ILE A 292 3.29 11.59 -2.94
CA ILE A 292 3.55 11.89 -1.53
C ILE A 292 2.98 10.78 -0.63
N GLY A 293 1.79 10.26 -0.93
CA GLY A 293 1.18 9.13 -0.24
C GLY A 293 2.09 7.89 -0.25
N VAL A 294 2.62 7.52 -1.43
CA VAL A 294 3.55 6.39 -1.59
C VAL A 294 4.86 6.64 -0.84
N GLN A 295 5.43 7.85 -0.88
CA GLN A 295 6.62 8.17 -0.10
C GLN A 295 6.39 8.06 1.41
N LYS A 296 5.19 8.42 1.88
CA LYS A 296 4.81 8.29 3.28
C LYS A 296 4.68 6.82 3.68
N LEU A 297 4.08 5.98 2.83
CA LEU A 297 4.02 4.53 3.03
C LEU A 297 5.41 3.91 3.13
N ALA A 298 6.33 4.26 2.22
CA ALA A 298 7.70 3.75 2.22
C ALA A 298 8.46 4.12 3.51
N LYS A 299 8.24 5.32 4.07
CA LYS A 299 8.80 5.71 5.37
C LYS A 299 8.26 4.90 6.55
N HIS A 300 7.11 4.27 6.38
CA HIS A 300 6.47 3.37 7.34
C HIS A 300 6.60 1.91 6.91
N ASN A 301 7.72 1.55 6.28
CA ASN A 301 8.10 0.18 5.90
C ASN A 301 7.18 -0.50 4.88
N ALA A 302 6.26 0.21 4.24
CA ALA A 302 5.40 -0.32 3.19
C ALA A 302 5.78 0.30 1.83
N VAL A 303 6.51 -0.45 1.00
CA VAL A 303 6.99 0.02 -0.30
C VAL A 303 6.02 -0.41 -1.39
N MET A 304 5.32 0.56 -1.99
CA MET A 304 4.39 0.33 -3.11
C MET A 304 5.13 0.35 -4.45
N LYS A 305 4.84 -0.59 -5.33
CA LYS A 305 5.46 -0.63 -6.68
C LYS A 305 4.81 0.32 -7.68
N ASN A 306 3.56 0.68 -7.47
CA ASN A 306 2.84 1.60 -8.35
C ASN A 306 1.95 2.58 -7.56
N LEU A 307 1.72 3.77 -8.13
CA LEU A 307 0.93 4.83 -7.49
C LEU A 307 -0.56 4.48 -7.31
N PRO A 308 -1.22 3.84 -8.29
CA PRO A 308 -2.65 3.55 -8.19
C PRO A 308 -3.04 2.64 -7.03
N SER A 309 -2.18 1.71 -6.67
CA SER A 309 -2.46 0.72 -5.61
C SER A 309 -2.66 1.34 -4.22
N VAL A 310 -2.25 2.60 -4.00
CA VAL A 310 -2.54 3.32 -2.75
C VAL A 310 -4.04 3.54 -2.55
N GLU A 311 -4.78 3.83 -3.64
CA GLU A 311 -6.23 3.97 -3.60
C GLU A 311 -6.90 2.64 -3.26
N THR A 312 -6.49 1.57 -3.96
CA THR A 312 -7.00 0.22 -3.74
C THR A 312 -6.73 -0.24 -2.31
N LEU A 313 -5.52 0.01 -1.79
CA LEU A 313 -5.13 -0.32 -0.42
C LEU A 313 -6.04 0.35 0.62
N GLY A 314 -6.38 1.62 0.44
CA GLY A 314 -7.30 2.34 1.31
C GLY A 314 -8.74 1.79 1.29
N SER A 315 -9.09 1.02 0.27
CA SER A 315 -10.40 0.38 0.09
C SER A 315 -10.42 -1.10 0.51
N ALA A 316 -9.29 -1.67 0.98
CA ALA A 316 -9.20 -3.06 1.41
C ALA A 316 -10.27 -3.42 2.44
N SER A 317 -11.05 -4.46 2.14
CA SER A 317 -12.12 -4.98 2.99
C SER A 317 -11.75 -6.32 3.65
N VAL A 318 -10.81 -7.05 3.05
CA VAL A 318 -10.31 -8.34 3.55
C VAL A 318 -8.80 -8.36 3.49
N ILE A 319 -8.15 -8.82 4.56
CA ILE A 319 -6.73 -9.13 4.59
C ILE A 319 -6.58 -10.63 4.79
N CYS A 320 -6.15 -11.34 3.75
CA CYS A 320 -5.74 -12.74 3.79
C CYS A 320 -4.26 -12.80 4.15
N SER A 321 -3.92 -13.36 5.29
CA SER A 321 -2.55 -13.42 5.77
C SER A 321 -2.06 -14.85 5.88
N ASP A 322 -0.87 -15.14 5.34
CA ASP A 322 -0.15 -16.32 5.75
C ASP A 322 0.20 -16.22 7.24
N LYS A 323 0.28 -17.35 7.92
CA LYS A 323 0.63 -17.41 9.34
C LYS A 323 2.12 -17.15 9.55
N THR A 324 2.96 -17.98 8.89
CA THR A 324 4.39 -18.08 9.16
C THR A 324 5.13 -16.82 8.66
N GLY A 325 6.01 -16.28 9.51
CA GLY A 325 6.79 -15.09 9.15
C GLY A 325 6.01 -13.77 9.08
N THR A 326 4.67 -13.81 8.95
CA THR A 326 3.80 -12.60 8.88
C THR A 326 3.09 -12.33 10.21
N LEU A 327 2.21 -13.26 10.64
CA LEU A 327 1.49 -13.16 11.91
C LEU A 327 2.34 -13.66 13.08
N THR A 328 3.29 -14.55 12.80
CA THR A 328 4.25 -15.11 13.74
C THR A 328 5.67 -14.63 13.40
N LYS A 329 6.60 -14.86 14.33
CA LYS A 329 7.98 -14.41 14.19
C LYS A 329 8.82 -15.30 13.26
N ASN A 330 8.33 -16.50 12.91
CA ASN A 330 9.09 -17.59 12.27
C ASN A 330 10.30 -18.03 13.11
N GLU A 331 10.17 -17.98 14.43
CA GLU A 331 11.20 -18.31 15.40
C GLU A 331 10.70 -19.42 16.32
N MET A 332 11.11 -20.65 16.06
CA MET A 332 10.68 -21.78 16.88
C MET A 332 11.20 -21.64 18.32
N THR A 333 10.26 -21.48 19.25
CA THR A 333 10.56 -21.25 20.67
C THR A 333 10.03 -22.41 21.50
N LEU A 334 10.91 -23.02 22.32
CA LEU A 334 10.53 -24.01 23.33
C LEU A 334 9.96 -23.26 24.54
N GLN A 335 8.68 -23.42 24.80
CA GLN A 335 7.98 -22.69 25.84
C GLN A 335 7.52 -23.57 27.01
N GLN A 336 7.39 -24.88 26.79
CA GLN A 336 6.87 -25.79 27.80
C GLN A 336 7.55 -27.16 27.72
N VAL A 337 7.86 -27.74 28.88
CA VAL A 337 8.33 -29.11 28.98
C VAL A 337 7.47 -29.86 30.01
N VAL A 338 6.90 -30.98 29.56
CA VAL A 338 6.09 -31.86 30.42
C VAL A 338 6.91 -33.10 30.75
N THR A 339 7.09 -33.36 32.03
CA THR A 339 7.87 -34.51 32.59
C THR A 339 7.03 -35.38 33.50
N ALA A 340 7.59 -36.43 34.06
CA ALA A 340 6.89 -37.32 35.00
C ALA A 340 6.40 -36.59 36.25
N SER A 341 7.16 -35.60 36.73
CA SER A 341 6.89 -34.87 37.96
C SER A 341 6.08 -33.58 37.78
N GLY A 342 5.76 -33.21 36.54
CA GLY A 342 4.94 -32.04 36.23
C GLY A 342 5.41 -31.26 35.01
N THR A 343 4.92 -30.01 34.92
CA THR A 343 5.17 -29.11 33.82
C THR A 343 6.10 -27.98 34.23
N THR A 344 6.99 -27.59 33.34
CA THR A 344 7.87 -26.42 33.45
C THR A 344 7.70 -25.50 32.26
N MET A 345 7.43 -24.22 32.51
CA MET A 345 7.24 -23.19 31.46
C MET A 345 8.49 -22.29 31.38
N LEU A 346 8.87 -21.93 30.16
CA LEU A 346 10.02 -21.12 29.83
C LEU A 346 9.60 -19.76 29.28
N GLY A 347 10.17 -18.69 29.82
CA GLY A 347 9.97 -17.33 29.33
C GLY A 347 10.91 -16.97 28.18
N GLY A 348 10.64 -15.82 27.56
CA GLY A 348 11.36 -15.31 26.38
C GLY A 348 10.85 -15.92 25.08
N THR A 349 11.03 -15.18 23.98
CA THR A 349 10.61 -15.56 22.63
C THR A 349 11.76 -15.36 21.66
N GLY A 350 11.80 -16.16 20.60
CA GLY A 350 12.84 -16.06 19.57
C GLY A 350 14.15 -16.75 19.96
N TYR A 351 15.21 -16.36 19.29
CA TYR A 351 16.54 -16.99 19.42
C TYR A 351 17.42 -16.37 20.52
N ASP A 352 16.92 -15.36 21.23
CA ASP A 352 17.64 -14.82 22.37
C ASP A 352 17.59 -15.81 23.56
N PRO A 353 18.70 -16.33 24.01
CA PRO A 353 18.77 -17.27 25.15
C PRO A 353 18.52 -16.58 26.50
N THR A 354 18.39 -15.25 26.52
CA THR A 354 18.04 -14.54 27.76
C THR A 354 16.59 -14.87 28.15
N GLY A 355 16.40 -15.23 29.40
CA GLY A 355 15.12 -15.63 29.94
C GLY A 355 15.29 -16.54 31.13
N THR A 356 14.19 -16.94 31.74
CA THR A 356 14.17 -17.80 32.90
C THR A 356 13.01 -18.77 32.84
N VAL A 357 13.04 -19.76 33.69
CA VAL A 357 11.87 -20.57 34.03
C VAL A 357 10.84 -19.65 34.66
N THR A 358 9.67 -19.53 34.04
CA THR A 358 8.60 -18.61 34.46
C THR A 358 7.62 -19.25 35.43
N ASP A 359 7.38 -20.56 35.26
CA ASP A 359 6.51 -21.36 36.14
C ASP A 359 6.96 -22.81 36.13
N THR A 360 6.79 -23.51 37.27
CA THR A 360 7.08 -24.93 37.37
C THR A 360 6.20 -25.56 38.45
N THR A 361 5.77 -26.79 38.21
CA THR A 361 4.95 -27.56 39.17
C THR A 361 5.74 -27.86 40.45
N SER A 362 7.04 -28.11 40.32
CA SER A 362 7.95 -28.41 41.45
C SER A 362 9.43 -28.25 41.05
N ASP A 363 10.34 -28.14 42.00
CA ASP A 363 11.78 -28.15 41.73
C ASP A 363 12.23 -29.44 41.03
N VAL A 364 11.60 -30.57 41.35
CA VAL A 364 11.84 -31.87 40.70
C VAL A 364 11.43 -31.82 39.21
N ALA A 365 10.29 -31.24 38.90
CA ALA A 365 9.85 -31.06 37.50
C ALA A 365 10.80 -30.14 36.72
N ARG A 366 11.34 -29.10 37.39
CA ARG A 366 12.34 -28.20 36.79
C ARG A 366 13.64 -28.95 36.45
N ASP A 367 14.14 -29.76 37.36
CA ASP A 367 15.37 -30.53 37.17
C ASP A 367 15.18 -31.59 36.06
N GLU A 368 14.05 -32.27 36.00
CA GLU A 368 13.71 -33.21 34.96
C GLU A 368 13.61 -32.50 33.61
N ALA A 369 12.94 -31.32 33.54
CA ALA A 369 12.84 -30.50 32.36
C ALA A 369 14.23 -30.04 31.85
N CYS A 370 15.12 -29.63 32.74
CA CYS A 370 16.51 -29.30 32.42
C CYS A 370 17.23 -30.50 31.78
N GLN A 371 17.08 -31.70 32.34
CA GLN A 371 17.67 -32.93 31.77
C GLN A 371 17.07 -33.26 30.40
N ALA A 372 15.79 -33.09 30.20
CA ALA A 372 15.15 -33.30 28.91
C ALA A 372 15.66 -32.29 27.85
N VAL A 373 15.72 -31.01 28.18
CA VAL A 373 16.24 -29.96 27.29
C VAL A 373 17.71 -30.18 26.96
N MET A 374 18.53 -30.55 27.94
CA MET A 374 19.92 -30.89 27.71
C MET A 374 20.09 -32.11 26.77
N ALA A 375 19.30 -33.15 26.96
CA ALA A 375 19.35 -34.33 26.10
C ALA A 375 18.95 -33.97 24.64
N GLY A 376 17.95 -33.13 24.48
CA GLY A 376 17.55 -32.60 23.16
C GLY A 376 18.60 -31.68 22.54
N ALA A 377 19.35 -30.93 23.35
CA ALA A 377 20.47 -30.10 22.90
C ALA A 377 21.72 -30.90 22.51
N VAL A 378 21.95 -32.09 23.08
CA VAL A 378 23.04 -33.02 22.70
C VAL A 378 22.66 -33.74 21.37
N ALA A 379 21.41 -34.23 21.28
CA ALA A 379 20.91 -34.84 20.05
C ALA A 379 20.45 -33.71 19.07
N ASN A 380 21.40 -32.96 18.51
CA ASN A 380 21.11 -31.70 17.80
C ASN A 380 22.21 -31.34 16.80
N ASN A 381 21.83 -30.90 15.61
CA ASN A 381 22.74 -30.47 14.56
C ASN A 381 22.69 -28.94 14.26
N ALA A 382 21.78 -28.21 14.88
CA ALA A 382 21.73 -26.76 14.76
C ALA A 382 22.87 -26.08 15.54
N GLN A 383 23.16 -24.83 15.23
CA GLN A 383 24.11 -23.97 15.95
C GLN A 383 23.41 -22.66 16.31
N LEU A 384 23.82 -22.10 17.44
CA LEU A 384 23.36 -20.79 17.91
C LEU A 384 24.59 -19.90 18.01
N ASP A 385 24.64 -18.88 17.13
CA ASP A 385 25.76 -17.96 17.02
C ASP A 385 25.33 -16.53 17.36
N ARG A 386 26.28 -15.69 17.73
CA ARG A 386 26.05 -14.29 17.96
C ARG A 386 26.64 -13.47 16.83
N ALA A 387 25.79 -12.75 16.09
CA ALA A 387 26.19 -11.89 14.99
C ALA A 387 27.03 -10.68 15.47
N GLU A 388 27.74 -10.02 14.56
CA GLU A 388 28.59 -8.86 14.86
C GLU A 388 27.83 -7.68 15.48
N ASP A 389 26.54 -7.54 15.16
CA ASP A 389 25.65 -6.53 15.73
C ASP A 389 25.11 -6.88 17.13
N GLY A 390 25.43 -8.09 17.62
CA GLY A 390 25.03 -8.61 18.92
C GLY A 390 23.71 -9.37 18.93
N THR A 391 23.02 -9.52 17.81
CA THR A 391 21.83 -10.36 17.66
C THR A 391 22.20 -11.85 17.66
N TRP A 392 21.23 -12.72 18.05
CA TRP A 392 21.40 -14.14 18.00
C TRP A 392 20.84 -14.72 16.70
N GLU A 393 21.65 -15.54 16.05
CA GLU A 393 21.29 -16.21 14.79
C GLU A 393 21.44 -17.73 14.92
N ILE A 394 20.64 -18.46 14.16
CA ILE A 394 20.72 -19.92 14.14
C ILE A 394 21.24 -20.39 12.77
N VAL A 395 21.99 -21.49 12.82
CA VAL A 395 22.38 -22.27 11.62
C VAL A 395 21.84 -23.69 11.78
N GLY A 396 21.01 -24.15 10.84
CA GLY A 396 20.36 -25.46 10.87
C GLY A 396 18.85 -25.39 11.11
N ASP A 397 18.23 -26.49 11.53
CA ASP A 397 16.78 -26.59 11.74
C ASP A 397 16.31 -25.76 12.95
N PRO A 398 15.32 -24.86 12.78
CA PRO A 398 14.80 -24.01 13.85
C PRO A 398 14.20 -24.80 15.04
N THR A 399 13.60 -25.96 14.78
CA THR A 399 13.03 -26.82 15.84
C THR A 399 14.14 -27.42 16.70
N GLU A 400 15.28 -27.72 16.09
CA GLU A 400 16.47 -28.17 16.82
C GLU A 400 17.09 -27.06 17.63
N ALA A 401 17.25 -25.87 17.03
CA ALA A 401 17.82 -24.70 17.68
C ALA A 401 17.03 -24.27 18.93
N ALA A 402 15.71 -24.52 18.98
CA ALA A 402 14.86 -24.21 20.13
C ALA A 402 15.39 -24.84 21.45
N PHE A 403 16.01 -26.02 21.40
CA PHE A 403 16.62 -26.66 22.59
C PHE A 403 17.89 -25.93 23.03
N LEU A 404 18.71 -25.43 22.08
CA LEU A 404 19.92 -24.67 22.37
C LEU A 404 19.59 -23.33 23.03
N VAL A 405 18.53 -22.65 22.53
CA VAL A 405 18.04 -21.41 23.11
C VAL A 405 17.40 -21.61 24.49
N ALA A 406 16.75 -22.75 24.71
CA ALA A 406 16.07 -23.03 25.98
C ALA A 406 17.02 -23.41 27.11
N LEU A 407 18.15 -24.06 26.80
CA LEU A 407 19.07 -24.60 27.81
C LEU A 407 19.64 -23.57 28.77
N PRO A 408 20.13 -22.40 28.32
CA PRO A 408 20.64 -21.35 29.22
C PRO A 408 19.59 -20.78 30.18
N LYS A 409 18.29 -20.88 29.86
CA LYS A 409 17.21 -20.38 30.72
C LYS A 409 17.06 -21.12 32.06
N PHE A 410 17.69 -22.31 32.18
CA PHE A 410 17.74 -23.07 33.44
C PHE A 410 18.86 -22.65 34.37
N GLY A 411 19.89 -21.93 33.91
CA GLY A 411 20.99 -21.39 34.73
C GLY A 411 22.22 -21.01 33.88
N ALA A 412 22.97 -20.03 34.30
CA ALA A 412 24.05 -19.40 33.53
C ALA A 412 25.23 -20.36 33.22
N ASP A 413 25.50 -21.37 34.04
CA ASP A 413 26.63 -22.29 33.85
C ASP A 413 26.44 -23.29 32.72
N VAL A 414 25.26 -23.37 32.15
CA VAL A 414 24.88 -24.32 31.08
C VAL A 414 25.17 -23.75 29.70
N ALA A 415 25.34 -22.43 29.57
CA ALA A 415 25.46 -21.70 28.28
C ALA A 415 26.81 -21.90 27.58
N GLU A 416 27.93 -22.15 28.31
CA GLU A 416 29.26 -22.23 27.72
C GLU A 416 29.67 -23.64 27.26
N ASN A 417 28.98 -24.68 27.72
CA ASN A 417 29.30 -26.05 27.37
C ASN A 417 28.02 -26.85 27.15
N THR A 418 27.59 -27.01 25.90
CA THR A 418 26.68 -28.09 25.56
C THR A 418 27.45 -29.40 25.72
N PRO A 419 27.30 -30.13 26.88
CA PRO A 419 28.10 -31.29 27.12
C PRO A 419 27.85 -32.35 26.07
N GLY A 420 28.86 -32.93 25.49
CA GLY A 420 28.75 -34.09 24.62
C GLY A 420 28.72 -33.81 23.15
N ARG A 421 28.73 -32.56 22.66
CA ARG A 421 28.74 -32.28 21.23
C ARG A 421 30.10 -32.70 20.60
N ASP A 422 31.19 -32.44 21.25
CA ASP A 422 32.55 -32.83 20.85
C ASP A 422 32.88 -34.28 21.18
N GLU A 423 32.03 -34.95 21.98
CA GLU A 423 32.21 -36.35 22.41
C GLU A 423 31.35 -37.38 21.66
N ARG A 424 30.78 -36.96 20.51
CA ARG A 424 29.96 -37.87 19.70
C ARG A 424 30.77 -39.03 19.17
N VAL A 425 30.31 -40.26 19.46
CA VAL A 425 30.87 -41.49 18.98
C VAL A 425 30.16 -41.94 17.69
N SER A 426 28.82 -41.79 17.67
CA SER A 426 28.02 -42.11 16.49
C SER A 426 26.76 -41.24 16.46
N GLU A 427 26.20 -41.04 15.28
CA GLU A 427 24.98 -40.35 15.03
C GLU A 427 24.09 -41.13 14.08
N ASN A 428 22.79 -41.13 14.35
CA ASN A 428 21.76 -41.64 13.50
C ASN A 428 20.84 -40.43 13.16
N PRO A 429 21.04 -39.78 11.99
CA PRO A 429 20.41 -38.48 11.69
C PRO A 429 18.89 -38.62 11.55
N PHE A 430 18.20 -37.47 11.65
CA PHE A 430 16.77 -37.42 11.47
C PHE A 430 16.38 -37.83 10.06
N SER A 431 15.35 -38.67 9.94
CA SER A 431 14.68 -38.92 8.68
C SER A 431 13.15 -38.86 8.85
N SER A 432 12.44 -38.45 7.78
CA SER A 432 10.98 -38.36 7.78
C SER A 432 10.28 -39.71 7.93
N GLU A 433 10.97 -40.81 7.60
CA GLU A 433 10.48 -42.18 7.78
C GLU A 433 10.55 -42.62 9.24
N ARG A 434 11.70 -42.36 9.89
CA ARG A 434 11.91 -42.70 11.29
C ARG A 434 11.29 -41.69 12.25
N LYS A 435 11.15 -40.44 11.86
CA LYS A 435 10.66 -39.29 12.61
C LYS A 435 11.42 -39.04 13.91
N MET A 436 12.67 -39.45 14.00
CA MET A 436 13.56 -39.27 15.15
C MET A 436 15.01 -39.21 14.73
N MET A 437 15.87 -38.71 15.62
CA MET A 437 17.31 -38.79 15.55
C MET A 437 17.89 -39.27 16.88
N SER A 438 19.11 -39.84 16.86
CA SER A 438 19.86 -40.19 18.07
C SER A 438 21.35 -39.88 17.91
N VAL A 439 21.96 -39.56 19.02
CA VAL A 439 23.40 -39.32 19.17
C VAL A 439 23.94 -40.16 20.31
N THR A 440 25.02 -40.91 20.06
CA THR A 440 25.73 -41.71 21.07
C THR A 440 27.00 -40.98 21.45
N THR A 441 27.20 -40.77 22.75
CA THR A 441 28.42 -40.27 23.37
C THR A 441 29.20 -41.43 24.01
N ALA A 442 30.33 -41.17 24.64
CA ALA A 442 31.15 -42.18 25.32
C ALA A 442 30.41 -42.98 26.40
N ASP A 443 29.42 -42.40 27.04
CA ASP A 443 28.70 -42.92 28.21
C ASP A 443 27.18 -43.07 28.01
N ARG A 444 26.56 -42.40 27.00
CA ARG A 444 25.11 -42.34 26.85
C ARG A 444 24.67 -42.25 25.39
N LEU A 445 23.45 -42.73 25.13
CA LEU A 445 22.66 -42.45 23.92
C LEU A 445 21.58 -41.45 24.28
N TYR A 446 21.43 -40.39 23.45
CA TYR A 446 20.36 -39.39 23.51
C TYR A 446 19.53 -39.47 22.25
N ALA A 447 18.22 -39.45 22.41
CA ALA A 447 17.30 -39.51 21.28
C ALA A 447 16.21 -38.42 21.41
N LYS A 448 15.84 -37.82 20.28
CA LYS A 448 14.68 -36.93 20.18
C LYS A 448 13.88 -37.19 18.92
N GLY A 449 12.57 -37.01 18.96
CA GLY A 449 11.70 -37.23 17.81
C GLY A 449 10.23 -37.14 18.12
N ALA A 450 9.41 -37.67 17.19
CA ALA A 450 7.97 -37.76 17.43
C ALA A 450 7.67 -38.54 18.71
N PRO A 451 6.92 -37.96 19.66
CA PRO A 451 6.76 -38.54 20.98
C PRO A 451 6.11 -39.93 20.96
N ASP A 452 5.17 -40.17 20.05
CA ASP A 452 4.52 -41.44 19.81
C ASP A 452 5.52 -42.55 19.43
N ILE A 453 6.41 -42.28 18.48
CA ILE A 453 7.44 -43.24 18.04
C ILE A 453 8.45 -43.48 19.17
N LEU A 454 8.92 -42.39 19.80
CA LEU A 454 9.94 -42.52 20.84
C LEU A 454 9.44 -43.29 22.06
N LEU A 455 8.16 -43.12 22.43
CA LEU A 455 7.52 -43.83 23.52
C LEU A 455 7.49 -45.36 23.30
N GLU A 456 7.33 -45.83 22.08
CA GLU A 456 7.37 -47.27 21.76
C GLU A 456 8.72 -47.89 22.06
N LEU A 457 9.83 -47.13 21.92
CA LEU A 457 11.20 -47.56 22.16
C LEU A 457 11.60 -47.45 23.65
N CYS A 458 10.76 -46.80 24.50
CA CYS A 458 11.03 -46.58 25.89
C CYS A 458 10.42 -47.70 26.76
N THR A 459 11.23 -48.23 27.70
CA THR A 459 10.80 -49.17 28.75
C THR A 459 10.79 -48.55 30.14
N MET A 460 11.45 -47.43 30.30
CA MET A 460 11.59 -46.68 31.55
C MET A 460 11.16 -45.22 31.37
N GLU A 461 10.83 -44.54 32.48
CA GLU A 461 10.56 -43.08 32.57
C GLU A 461 11.43 -42.51 33.67
N LEU A 462 11.98 -41.31 33.48
CA LEU A 462 12.71 -40.59 34.52
C LEU A 462 11.73 -39.92 35.47
N ARG A 463 11.77 -40.29 36.77
CA ARG A 463 10.93 -39.69 37.79
C ARG A 463 11.73 -39.44 39.07
N GLY A 464 11.72 -38.20 39.55
CA GLY A 464 12.51 -37.82 40.74
C GLY A 464 14.03 -38.09 40.60
N GLY A 465 14.56 -38.05 39.37
CA GLY A 465 15.95 -38.34 39.04
C GLY A 465 16.31 -39.86 38.96
N VAL A 466 15.32 -40.72 39.11
CA VAL A 466 15.47 -42.19 39.01
C VAL A 466 14.69 -42.74 37.82
N ALA A 467 15.28 -43.70 37.13
CA ALA A 467 14.58 -44.42 36.07
C ALA A 467 13.61 -45.45 36.66
N GLU A 468 12.31 -45.27 36.43
CA GLU A 468 11.25 -46.18 36.88
C GLU A 468 10.60 -46.90 35.64
N PRO A 469 10.06 -48.12 35.80
CA PRO A 469 9.37 -48.81 34.69
C PRO A 469 8.20 -47.99 34.15
N LEU A 470 8.13 -47.84 32.82
CA LEU A 470 7.07 -47.13 32.13
C LEU A 470 5.83 -48.01 31.98
N THR A 471 4.83 -47.80 32.87
CA THR A 471 3.57 -48.54 32.88
C THR A 471 2.60 -48.06 31.79
N ASP A 472 1.58 -48.89 31.44
CA ASP A 472 0.56 -48.55 30.46
C ASP A 472 -0.27 -47.33 30.91
N GLU A 473 -0.51 -47.12 32.19
CA GLU A 473 -1.17 -45.94 32.76
C GLU A 473 -0.34 -44.68 32.52
N ARG A 474 0.98 -44.79 32.72
CA ARG A 474 1.88 -43.65 32.45
C ARG A 474 1.96 -43.33 30.95
N ARG A 475 1.98 -44.33 30.06
CA ARG A 475 1.90 -44.14 28.64
C ARG A 475 0.63 -43.38 28.24
N ALA A 476 -0.52 -43.78 28.79
CA ALA A 476 -1.78 -43.10 28.57
C ALA A 476 -1.74 -41.63 29.04
N SER A 477 -1.17 -41.35 30.22
CA SER A 477 -1.02 -39.99 30.75
C SER A 477 -0.06 -39.13 29.90
N ILE A 478 1.01 -39.71 29.34
CA ILE A 478 1.90 -38.99 28.41
C ILE A 478 1.18 -38.67 27.10
N HIS A 479 0.40 -39.62 26.57
CA HIS A 479 -0.42 -39.37 25.38
C HIS A 479 -1.46 -38.26 25.60
N GLU A 480 -2.06 -38.18 26.78
CA GLU A 480 -2.96 -37.10 27.15
C GLU A 480 -2.23 -35.75 27.19
N ALA A 481 -1.02 -35.71 27.76
CA ALA A 481 -0.18 -34.51 27.78
C ALA A 481 0.24 -34.07 26.35
N ILE A 482 0.62 -35.01 25.47
CA ILE A 482 0.92 -34.73 24.05
C ILE A 482 -0.29 -34.14 23.37
N THR A 483 -1.47 -34.74 23.57
CA THR A 483 -2.74 -34.25 23.00
C THR A 483 -3.07 -32.86 23.54
N GLY A 484 -2.89 -32.61 24.83
CA GLY A 484 -3.11 -31.32 25.48
C GLY A 484 -2.18 -30.22 24.94
N LEU A 485 -0.89 -30.52 24.76
CA LEU A 485 0.08 -29.60 24.15
C LEU A 485 -0.29 -29.30 22.70
N SER A 486 -0.62 -30.33 21.93
CA SER A 486 -1.03 -30.17 20.53
C SER A 486 -2.32 -29.34 20.39
N ALA A 487 -3.27 -29.48 21.31
CA ALA A 487 -4.50 -28.70 21.37
C ALA A 487 -4.22 -27.21 21.68
N GLN A 488 -3.12 -26.90 22.36
CA GLN A 488 -2.65 -25.54 22.62
C GLN A 488 -1.81 -24.96 21.44
N GLY A 489 -1.62 -25.69 20.35
CA GLY A 489 -0.88 -25.25 19.19
C GLY A 489 0.62 -25.56 19.23
N PHE A 490 1.12 -26.30 20.22
CA PHE A 490 2.51 -26.70 20.30
C PHE A 490 2.84 -27.83 19.31
N ARG A 491 3.98 -27.70 18.66
CA ARG A 491 4.69 -28.82 18.02
C ARG A 491 5.38 -29.60 19.15
N THR A 492 5.06 -30.89 19.28
CA THR A 492 5.58 -31.74 20.36
C THR A 492 6.77 -32.58 19.91
N LEU A 493 7.82 -32.57 20.72
CA LEU A 493 8.97 -33.50 20.56
C LEU A 493 9.21 -34.28 21.86
N GLY A 494 9.27 -35.60 21.76
CA GLY A 494 9.73 -36.47 22.84
C GLY A 494 11.24 -36.47 22.94
N VAL A 495 11.73 -36.63 24.15
CA VAL A 495 13.17 -36.76 24.45
C VAL A 495 13.39 -37.97 25.32
N ALA A 496 14.40 -38.76 25.00
CA ALA A 496 14.76 -39.96 25.76
C ALA A 496 16.28 -40.13 25.82
N ARG A 497 16.75 -40.94 26.78
CA ARG A 497 18.16 -41.30 26.90
C ARG A 497 18.33 -42.80 27.27
N ARG A 498 19.54 -43.31 27.12
CA ARG A 498 19.93 -44.57 27.65
C ARG A 498 21.39 -44.48 28.17
N ASP A 499 21.69 -45.05 29.29
CA ASP A 499 23.07 -45.18 29.80
C ASP A 499 23.82 -46.29 29.02
N GLY A 500 25.08 -46.02 28.69
CA GLY A 500 25.94 -46.85 27.87
C GLY A 500 26.11 -46.34 26.43
N ASN A 501 27.17 -46.77 25.75
CA ASN A 501 27.61 -46.31 24.44
C ASN A 501 27.18 -47.20 23.26
N ASP A 502 26.21 -48.07 23.47
CA ASP A 502 25.64 -48.89 22.39
C ASP A 502 24.67 -48.02 21.52
N PRO A 503 24.79 -47.95 20.21
CA PRO A 503 23.96 -47.15 19.31
C PRO A 503 22.55 -47.72 19.08
N ALA A 504 22.20 -48.89 19.68
CA ALA A 504 20.86 -49.45 19.51
C ALA A 504 19.78 -48.59 20.15
N GLU A 505 18.76 -48.23 19.39
CA GLU A 505 17.65 -47.34 19.81
C GLU A 505 16.52 -48.15 20.47
N GLU A 506 16.83 -48.87 21.54
CA GLU A 506 15.89 -49.71 22.31
C GLU A 506 16.10 -49.57 23.79
N ASN A 507 15.11 -49.94 24.56
CA ASN A 507 15.14 -49.89 26.03
C ASN A 507 15.51 -48.51 26.57
N LEU A 508 14.95 -47.46 25.98
CA LEU A 508 15.21 -46.09 26.36
C LEU A 508 14.47 -45.67 27.62
N THR A 509 14.98 -44.65 28.30
CA THR A 509 14.34 -43.94 29.42
C THR A 509 13.72 -42.66 28.90
N PHE A 510 12.42 -42.53 28.95
CA PHE A 510 11.70 -41.33 28.56
C PHE A 510 11.95 -40.19 29.53
N LEU A 511 12.31 -39.00 29.03
CA LEU A 511 12.63 -37.83 29.86
C LEU A 511 11.48 -36.82 29.90
N GLY A 512 10.74 -36.67 28.81
CA GLY A 512 9.64 -35.73 28.73
C GLY A 512 9.27 -35.34 27.31
N VAL A 513 8.26 -34.50 27.23
CA VAL A 513 7.77 -33.90 26.00
C VAL A 513 8.04 -32.41 25.99
N ALA A 514 8.75 -31.92 24.98
CA ALA A 514 8.97 -30.51 24.72
C ALA A 514 7.85 -29.94 23.82
N GLY A 515 7.22 -28.87 24.25
CA GLY A 515 6.27 -28.06 23.49
C GLY A 515 6.96 -26.86 22.85
N ILE A 516 7.05 -26.85 21.54
CA ILE A 516 7.72 -25.84 20.73
C ILE A 516 6.68 -25.16 19.85
N MET A 517 6.68 -23.84 19.76
CA MET A 517 5.80 -23.10 18.87
C MET A 517 6.50 -21.90 18.25
N ASP A 518 5.99 -21.48 17.10
CA ASP A 518 6.31 -20.21 16.48
C ASP A 518 5.38 -19.16 17.09
N PRO A 519 5.86 -18.25 17.96
CA PRO A 519 5.02 -17.36 18.73
C PRO A 519 4.41 -16.28 17.83
N PRO A 520 3.14 -15.92 18.06
CA PRO A 520 2.56 -14.76 17.39
C PRO A 520 3.32 -13.49 17.75
N ARG A 521 3.40 -12.56 16.78
CA ARG A 521 3.97 -11.23 17.03
C ARG A 521 3.08 -10.46 18.01
N SER A 522 3.66 -9.79 18.96
CA SER A 522 2.92 -9.02 19.98
C SER A 522 2.02 -7.95 19.38
N GLU A 523 2.51 -7.27 18.35
CA GLU A 523 1.83 -6.19 17.63
C GLU A 523 0.72 -6.68 16.69
N ALA A 524 0.76 -7.94 16.26
CA ALA A 524 -0.24 -8.49 15.33
C ALA A 524 -1.66 -8.51 15.94
N ARG A 525 -1.78 -8.82 17.24
CA ARG A 525 -3.06 -8.82 17.95
C ARG A 525 -3.73 -7.44 17.96
N ASP A 526 -2.97 -6.41 18.31
CA ASP A 526 -3.49 -5.04 18.36
C ASP A 526 -3.85 -4.53 16.97
N ALA A 527 -3.05 -4.87 15.96
CA ALA A 527 -3.29 -4.52 14.57
C ALA A 527 -4.55 -5.22 14.01
N ILE A 528 -4.77 -6.51 14.35
CA ILE A 528 -5.99 -7.23 13.96
C ILE A 528 -7.22 -6.61 14.63
N ALA A 529 -7.13 -6.26 15.91
CA ALA A 529 -8.22 -5.56 16.60
C ALA A 529 -8.53 -4.19 15.97
N GLU A 530 -7.51 -3.48 15.50
CA GLU A 530 -7.68 -2.23 14.77
C GLU A 530 -8.31 -2.46 13.38
N ALA A 531 -7.86 -3.46 12.62
CA ALA A 531 -8.45 -3.84 11.35
C ALA A 531 -9.95 -4.19 11.50
N HIS A 532 -10.31 -4.96 12.53
CA HIS A 532 -11.71 -5.30 12.81
C HIS A 532 -12.54 -4.07 13.16
N ARG A 533 -12.02 -3.12 13.95
CA ARG A 533 -12.69 -1.82 14.21
C ARG A 533 -12.90 -1.02 12.93
N ALA A 534 -11.95 -1.12 12.01
CA ALA A 534 -12.01 -0.48 10.70
C ALA A 534 -12.94 -1.21 9.71
N GLY A 535 -13.64 -2.27 10.14
CA GLY A 535 -14.53 -3.09 9.32
C GLY A 535 -13.79 -4.00 8.34
N ILE A 536 -12.50 -4.24 8.54
CA ILE A 536 -11.66 -5.10 7.69
C ILE A 536 -11.67 -6.50 8.29
N ARG A 537 -12.01 -7.49 7.47
CA ARG A 537 -11.98 -8.89 7.86
C ARG A 537 -10.56 -9.44 7.72
N THR A 538 -10.05 -10.10 8.74
CA THR A 538 -8.77 -10.82 8.70
C THR A 538 -9.02 -12.31 8.52
N ILE A 539 -8.37 -12.92 7.53
CA ILE A 539 -8.40 -14.34 7.24
C ILE A 539 -6.99 -14.90 7.36
N MET A 540 -6.81 -15.95 8.14
CA MET A 540 -5.55 -16.67 8.25
C MET A 540 -5.55 -17.90 7.35
N ILE A 541 -4.51 -18.03 6.54
CA ILE A 541 -4.32 -19.15 5.60
C ILE A 541 -2.96 -19.79 5.89
N THR A 542 -2.92 -21.09 6.21
CA THR A 542 -1.68 -21.76 6.63
C THR A 542 -1.57 -23.22 6.17
N GLY A 543 -0.34 -23.71 6.02
CA GLY A 543 -0.04 -25.14 5.84
C GLY A 543 -0.12 -25.96 7.13
N ASP A 544 -0.28 -25.32 8.30
CA ASP A 544 -0.29 -25.97 9.60
C ASP A 544 -1.49 -26.88 9.85
N HIS A 545 -1.39 -27.65 10.93
CA HIS A 545 -2.50 -28.49 11.40
C HIS A 545 -3.70 -27.62 11.83
N PRO A 546 -4.96 -28.05 11.54
CA PRO A 546 -6.16 -27.25 11.83
C PRO A 546 -6.29 -26.80 13.28
N VAL A 547 -5.91 -27.65 14.23
CA VAL A 547 -5.97 -27.34 15.67
C VAL A 547 -4.97 -26.22 16.03
N THR A 548 -3.74 -26.31 15.53
CA THR A 548 -2.71 -25.26 15.70
C THR A 548 -3.15 -23.94 15.08
N ALA A 549 -3.67 -23.99 13.86
CA ALA A 549 -4.18 -22.83 13.16
C ALA A 549 -5.33 -22.14 13.95
N ALA A 550 -6.30 -22.91 14.42
CA ALA A 550 -7.42 -22.40 15.21
C ALA A 550 -6.96 -21.77 16.54
N SER A 551 -6.00 -22.40 17.25
CA SER A 551 -5.45 -21.89 18.50
C SER A 551 -4.72 -20.55 18.31
N ILE A 552 -3.89 -20.43 17.27
CA ILE A 552 -3.19 -19.18 16.95
C ILE A 552 -4.17 -18.09 16.53
N ALA A 553 -5.14 -18.41 15.67
CA ALA A 553 -6.18 -17.48 15.25
C ALA A 553 -6.99 -16.94 16.45
N HIS A 554 -7.31 -17.80 17.39
CA HIS A 554 -7.99 -17.42 18.64
C HIS A 554 -7.13 -16.48 19.49
N SER A 555 -5.84 -16.80 19.68
CA SER A 555 -4.91 -15.95 20.44
C SER A 555 -4.73 -14.55 19.83
N LEU A 556 -4.89 -14.43 18.50
CA LEU A 556 -4.80 -13.18 17.75
C LEU A 556 -6.17 -12.48 17.61
N GLY A 557 -7.29 -13.13 17.96
CA GLY A 557 -8.63 -12.58 17.83
C GLY A 557 -9.21 -12.60 16.42
N ILE A 558 -8.67 -13.43 15.51
CA ILE A 558 -9.13 -13.55 14.12
C ILE A 558 -10.51 -14.20 14.04
N ASP A 559 -10.81 -15.12 14.93
CA ASP A 559 -12.08 -15.85 15.00
C ASP A 559 -13.27 -14.98 15.40
N ALA A 560 -13.01 -13.84 16.04
CA ALA A 560 -14.08 -12.95 16.51
C ALA A 560 -14.81 -12.19 15.39
N GLY A 561 -14.18 -12.00 14.21
CA GLY A 561 -14.74 -11.28 13.06
C GLY A 561 -15.00 -9.78 13.27
N PRO A 562 -15.27 -9.01 12.20
CA PRO A 562 -15.54 -7.59 12.30
C PRO A 562 -16.86 -7.32 13.02
N GLY A 563 -16.82 -6.47 14.06
CA GLY A 563 -17.98 -6.06 14.85
C GLY A 563 -18.17 -6.81 16.17
N SER A 564 -17.35 -7.81 16.49
CA SER A 564 -17.36 -8.43 17.83
C SER A 564 -16.46 -7.61 18.76
N SER A 565 -17.06 -7.01 19.78
CA SER A 565 -16.36 -6.40 20.90
C SER A 565 -15.94 -7.48 21.91
N VAL A 566 -14.94 -8.28 21.56
CA VAL A 566 -14.29 -9.14 22.57
C VAL A 566 -13.37 -8.22 23.36
N ALA A 567 -13.86 -7.79 24.52
CA ALA A 567 -13.05 -7.07 25.50
C ALA A 567 -11.88 -7.98 25.90
N ALA A 568 -10.67 -7.45 25.85
CA ALA A 568 -9.48 -8.13 26.35
C ALA A 568 -9.70 -8.52 27.83
N GLY A 569 -9.92 -9.81 28.10
CA GLY A 569 -10.07 -10.30 29.47
C GLY A 569 -11.14 -11.34 29.73
N ASP A 570 -12.00 -11.66 28.77
CA ASP A 570 -13.02 -12.70 28.99
C ASP A 570 -12.45 -14.10 28.67
N THR A 571 -12.00 -14.79 29.73
CA THR A 571 -11.53 -16.20 29.69
C THR A 571 -12.67 -17.20 29.84
N GLY A 572 -13.86 -16.85 29.34
CA GLY A 572 -14.96 -17.81 29.23
C GLY A 572 -14.70 -18.83 28.12
N GLU A 573 -15.02 -20.10 28.38
CA GLU A 573 -14.97 -21.22 27.44
C GLU A 573 -15.77 -20.92 26.15
N THR A 574 -15.22 -20.09 25.26
CA THR A 574 -15.77 -19.88 23.91
C THR A 574 -15.13 -20.91 22.99
N SER A 575 -15.95 -21.65 22.29
CA SER A 575 -15.53 -22.66 21.32
C SER A 575 -14.56 -22.04 20.32
N VAL A 576 -13.31 -22.52 20.29
CA VAL A 576 -12.31 -22.17 19.27
C VAL A 576 -12.93 -22.36 17.88
N GLY A 577 -12.91 -21.34 17.04
CA GLY A 577 -13.51 -21.38 15.72
C GLY A 577 -12.94 -22.54 14.89
N LYS A 578 -13.79 -23.21 14.09
CA LYS A 578 -13.36 -24.35 13.27
C LYS A 578 -12.53 -23.86 12.10
N ALA A 579 -11.31 -24.39 11.93
CA ALA A 579 -10.52 -24.21 10.71
C ALA A 579 -11.03 -25.15 9.60
N VAL A 580 -11.17 -24.62 8.37
CA VAL A 580 -11.49 -25.41 7.16
C VAL A 580 -10.20 -25.87 6.51
N THR A 581 -10.14 -27.16 6.15
CA THR A 581 -8.95 -27.76 5.54
C THR A 581 -8.99 -27.73 4.01
N GLY A 582 -7.81 -27.78 3.36
CA GLY A 582 -7.75 -27.91 1.90
C GLY A 582 -8.51 -29.14 1.36
N ARG A 583 -8.49 -30.28 2.08
CA ARG A 583 -9.28 -31.46 1.72
C ARG A 583 -10.79 -31.22 1.80
N GLU A 584 -11.27 -30.47 2.78
CA GLU A 584 -12.67 -30.08 2.85
C GLU A 584 -13.03 -29.14 1.68
N ILE A 585 -12.15 -28.20 1.32
CA ILE A 585 -12.34 -27.31 0.15
C ILE A 585 -12.48 -28.14 -1.14
N ASP A 586 -11.63 -29.16 -1.34
CA ASP A 586 -11.67 -30.02 -2.53
C ASP A 586 -12.93 -30.86 -2.61
N ALA A 587 -13.55 -31.18 -1.46
CA ALA A 587 -14.78 -31.96 -1.38
C ALA A 587 -16.07 -31.13 -1.54
N MET A 588 -15.98 -29.79 -1.44
CA MET A 588 -17.12 -28.87 -1.56
C MET A 588 -17.51 -28.65 -3.01
N SER A 589 -18.80 -28.53 -3.28
CA SER A 589 -19.31 -27.93 -4.50
C SER A 589 -18.97 -26.42 -4.54
N GLU A 590 -19.03 -25.81 -5.72
CA GLU A 590 -18.74 -24.38 -5.86
C GLU A 590 -19.66 -23.48 -5.02
N GLU A 591 -20.92 -23.87 -4.88
CA GLU A 591 -21.92 -23.15 -4.08
C GLU A 591 -21.61 -23.27 -2.58
N GLU A 592 -21.28 -24.49 -2.10
CA GLU A 592 -20.86 -24.72 -0.71
C GLU A 592 -19.53 -23.99 -0.40
N PHE A 593 -18.59 -23.99 -1.33
CA PHE A 593 -17.33 -23.29 -1.17
C PHE A 593 -17.53 -21.77 -1.02
N ARG A 594 -18.36 -21.14 -1.87
CA ARG A 594 -18.69 -19.71 -1.75
C ARG A 594 -19.35 -19.40 -0.41
N ALA A 595 -20.31 -20.22 0.03
CA ALA A 595 -20.95 -20.06 1.33
C ALA A 595 -19.95 -20.21 2.49
N ALA A 596 -18.99 -21.12 2.38
CA ALA A 596 -17.93 -21.30 3.37
C ALA A 596 -16.97 -20.10 3.39
N VAL A 597 -16.57 -19.57 2.24
CA VAL A 597 -15.66 -18.40 2.14
C VAL A 597 -16.28 -17.16 2.79
N ALA A 598 -17.58 -16.96 2.66
CA ALA A 598 -18.28 -15.83 3.28
C ALA A 598 -18.16 -15.81 4.83
N THR A 599 -17.96 -16.95 5.47
CA THR A 599 -18.02 -17.07 6.95
C THR A 599 -16.73 -17.58 7.60
N THR A 600 -15.82 -18.18 6.85
CA THR A 600 -14.62 -18.83 7.39
C THR A 600 -13.44 -17.86 7.47
N ASN A 601 -12.84 -17.71 8.65
CA ASN A 601 -11.67 -16.87 8.87
C ASN A 601 -10.36 -17.66 9.01
N VAL A 602 -10.39 -19.00 9.06
CA VAL A 602 -9.20 -19.83 9.27
C VAL A 602 -9.17 -20.98 8.28
N TYR A 603 -8.12 -21.06 7.47
CA TYR A 603 -7.87 -22.14 6.53
C TYR A 603 -6.56 -22.84 6.84
N ALA A 604 -6.59 -24.17 6.93
CA ALA A 604 -5.46 -24.99 7.36
C ALA A 604 -5.12 -26.07 6.34
N ARG A 605 -3.85 -26.51 6.26
CA ARG A 605 -3.36 -27.51 5.29
C ARG A 605 -3.78 -27.20 3.86
N VAL A 606 -3.66 -25.96 3.44
CA VAL A 606 -4.05 -25.50 2.11
C VAL A 606 -2.88 -25.58 1.13
N ALA A 607 -3.16 -25.97 -0.11
CA ALA A 607 -2.24 -25.91 -1.23
C ALA A 607 -2.27 -24.52 -1.91
N PRO A 608 -1.28 -24.16 -2.75
CA PRO A 608 -1.28 -22.88 -3.47
C PRO A 608 -2.53 -22.63 -4.29
N THR A 609 -3.09 -23.67 -4.93
CA THR A 609 -4.36 -23.58 -5.67
C THR A 609 -5.55 -23.19 -4.81
N HIS A 610 -5.58 -23.65 -3.55
CA HIS A 610 -6.64 -23.24 -2.62
C HIS A 610 -6.52 -21.77 -2.23
N LYS A 611 -5.29 -21.24 -2.03
CA LYS A 611 -5.05 -19.82 -1.73
C LYS A 611 -5.61 -18.94 -2.85
N LEU A 612 -5.33 -19.30 -4.10
CA LEU A 612 -5.85 -18.60 -5.28
C LEU A 612 -7.39 -18.63 -5.32
N ARG A 613 -8.01 -19.82 -5.18
CA ARG A 613 -9.48 -19.98 -5.19
C ARG A 613 -10.16 -19.17 -4.09
N ILE A 614 -9.56 -19.07 -2.90
CA ILE A 614 -10.10 -18.27 -1.78
C ILE A 614 -10.08 -16.77 -2.15
N VAL A 615 -8.96 -16.28 -2.71
CA VAL A 615 -8.84 -14.89 -3.15
C VAL A 615 -9.88 -14.56 -4.23
N ASP A 616 -9.97 -15.39 -5.27
CA ASP A 616 -10.91 -15.19 -6.39
C ASP A 616 -12.38 -15.20 -5.90
N ALA A 617 -12.75 -16.11 -5.00
CA ALA A 617 -14.10 -16.18 -4.43
C ALA A 617 -14.44 -14.93 -3.60
N LEU A 618 -13.49 -14.40 -2.83
CA LEU A 618 -13.68 -13.16 -2.06
C LEU A 618 -13.85 -11.94 -2.99
N GLN A 619 -13.10 -11.88 -4.08
CA GLN A 619 -13.22 -10.82 -5.10
C GLN A 619 -14.57 -10.91 -5.85
N ASP A 620 -15.02 -12.11 -6.18
CA ASP A 620 -16.33 -12.35 -6.79
C ASP A 620 -17.50 -11.84 -5.91
N GLU A 621 -17.34 -11.86 -4.59
CA GLU A 621 -18.27 -11.26 -3.62
C GLU A 621 -18.18 -9.73 -3.54
N GLY A 622 -17.29 -9.11 -4.30
CA GLY A 622 -17.08 -7.66 -4.34
C GLY A 622 -16.14 -7.13 -3.24
N ASN A 623 -15.39 -8.00 -2.59
CA ASN A 623 -14.37 -7.59 -1.63
C ASN A 623 -13.09 -7.10 -2.35
N ILE A 624 -12.40 -6.17 -1.71
CA ILE A 624 -11.04 -5.76 -2.07
C ILE A 624 -10.09 -6.55 -1.18
N VAL A 625 -9.37 -7.48 -1.79
CA VAL A 625 -8.56 -8.46 -1.09
C VAL A 625 -7.10 -8.05 -1.07
N SER A 626 -6.53 -7.94 0.13
CA SER A 626 -5.09 -7.91 0.36
C SER A 626 -4.62 -9.31 0.73
N MET A 627 -3.62 -9.86 0.01
CA MET A 627 -3.06 -11.18 0.28
C MET A 627 -1.58 -11.06 0.62
N THR A 628 -1.16 -11.69 1.73
CA THR A 628 0.27 -11.74 2.11
C THR A 628 0.87 -13.10 1.83
N GLY A 629 2.18 -13.13 1.58
CA GLY A 629 2.95 -14.36 1.44
C GLY A 629 4.45 -14.11 1.38
N ASP A 630 5.22 -15.15 1.67
CA ASP A 630 6.69 -15.13 1.68
C ASP A 630 7.30 -16.22 0.77
N GLY A 631 6.56 -17.28 0.46
CA GLY A 631 7.00 -18.43 -0.32
C GLY A 631 6.60 -18.38 -1.79
N VAL A 632 7.31 -19.14 -2.63
CA VAL A 632 6.99 -19.32 -4.07
C VAL A 632 5.54 -19.77 -4.27
N ASN A 633 5.02 -20.55 -3.34
CA ASN A 633 3.66 -21.08 -3.35
C ASN A 633 2.57 -19.99 -3.22
N ASP A 634 2.93 -18.80 -2.78
CA ASP A 634 2.01 -17.68 -2.58
C ASP A 634 1.91 -16.76 -3.81
N ALA A 635 2.90 -16.79 -4.68
CA ALA A 635 3.02 -15.87 -5.81
C ALA A 635 1.78 -15.82 -6.71
N PRO A 636 1.09 -16.94 -7.06
CA PRO A 636 -0.15 -16.87 -7.83
C PRO A 636 -1.27 -16.11 -7.13
N ALA A 637 -1.47 -16.36 -5.84
CA ALA A 637 -2.50 -15.69 -5.04
C ALA A 637 -2.17 -14.21 -4.79
N LEU A 638 -0.88 -13.87 -4.57
CA LEU A 638 -0.39 -12.50 -4.48
C LEU A 638 -0.63 -11.70 -5.75
N LYS A 639 -0.44 -12.33 -6.91
CA LYS A 639 -0.65 -11.70 -8.22
C LYS A 639 -2.13 -11.49 -8.56
N SER A 640 -3.01 -12.41 -8.14
CA SER A 640 -4.47 -12.33 -8.36
C SER A 640 -5.13 -11.33 -7.41
N ALA A 641 -4.62 -11.18 -6.19
CA ALA A 641 -5.19 -10.26 -5.21
C ALA A 641 -5.13 -8.80 -5.69
N ASP A 642 -6.09 -7.98 -5.26
CA ASP A 642 -6.10 -6.54 -5.54
C ASP A 642 -4.84 -5.86 -4.98
N ILE A 643 -4.37 -6.33 -3.82
CA ILE A 643 -3.11 -5.92 -3.19
C ILE A 643 -2.32 -7.16 -2.76
N GLY A 644 -1.39 -7.60 -3.59
CA GLY A 644 -0.40 -8.59 -3.18
C GLY A 644 0.68 -7.96 -2.30
N VAL A 645 0.97 -8.56 -1.15
CA VAL A 645 1.92 -8.07 -0.14
C VAL A 645 3.00 -9.11 0.08
N ALA A 646 4.23 -8.81 -0.31
CA ALA A 646 5.37 -9.68 -0.06
C ALA A 646 6.16 -9.26 1.17
N MET A 647 6.74 -10.23 1.86
CA MET A 647 7.72 -10.00 2.91
C MET A 647 9.05 -9.54 2.29
N GLY A 648 9.69 -8.54 2.89
CA GLY A 648 10.93 -7.95 2.38
C GLY A 648 12.18 -8.67 2.85
N ILE A 649 12.15 -9.22 4.07
CA ILE A 649 13.26 -9.93 4.71
C ILE A 649 13.18 -11.42 4.36
N THR A 650 12.11 -12.09 4.74
CA THR A 650 11.92 -13.54 4.56
C THR A 650 11.37 -13.93 3.19
N GLY A 651 10.73 -12.98 2.47
CA GLY A 651 10.10 -13.26 1.19
C GLY A 651 11.09 -13.57 0.07
N THR A 652 10.74 -14.56 -0.74
CA THR A 652 11.50 -14.92 -1.95
C THR A 652 11.42 -13.81 -3.00
N GLU A 653 12.40 -13.74 -3.90
CA GLU A 653 12.38 -12.76 -4.99
C GLU A 653 11.14 -12.94 -5.89
N VAL A 654 10.65 -14.17 -6.02
CA VAL A 654 9.42 -14.49 -6.77
C VAL A 654 8.19 -13.82 -6.15
N THR A 655 8.03 -13.91 -4.83
CA THR A 655 6.92 -13.25 -4.13
C THR A 655 7.05 -11.73 -4.18
N LYS A 656 8.28 -11.21 -4.01
CA LYS A 656 8.55 -9.78 -4.17
C LYS A 656 8.21 -9.30 -5.58
N GLU A 657 8.48 -10.08 -6.62
CA GLU A 657 8.14 -9.71 -8.00
C GLU A 657 6.63 -9.74 -8.28
N ALA A 658 5.92 -10.74 -7.76
CA ALA A 658 4.47 -10.89 -7.92
C ALA A 658 3.66 -9.83 -7.16
N ALA A 659 4.18 -9.33 -6.04
CA ALA A 659 3.47 -8.42 -5.15
C ALA A 659 3.36 -6.99 -5.69
N THR A 660 2.33 -6.27 -5.25
CA THR A 660 2.13 -4.83 -5.47
C THR A 660 2.73 -3.97 -4.35
N MET A 661 2.89 -4.56 -3.16
CA MET A 661 3.50 -3.93 -1.98
C MET A 661 4.53 -4.85 -1.35
N ILE A 662 5.63 -4.30 -0.82
CA ILE A 662 6.67 -5.03 -0.10
C ILE A 662 6.80 -4.43 1.30
N LEU A 663 6.79 -5.28 2.33
CA LEU A 663 7.02 -4.89 3.72
C LEU A 663 8.50 -5.05 4.06
N THR A 664 9.19 -3.96 4.38
CA THR A 664 10.62 -4.02 4.69
C THR A 664 10.91 -4.52 6.11
N ASP A 665 9.88 -4.72 6.93
CA ASP A 665 9.94 -5.18 8.33
C ASP A 665 9.18 -6.51 8.58
N ASP A 666 8.62 -7.10 7.54
CA ASP A 666 7.83 -8.35 7.59
C ASP A 666 6.72 -8.34 8.67
N ASN A 667 6.13 -7.16 8.94
CA ASN A 667 5.20 -6.99 10.04
C ASN A 667 3.75 -6.77 9.57
N TYR A 668 2.82 -7.61 10.03
CA TYR A 668 1.38 -7.46 9.75
C TYR A 668 0.82 -6.09 10.16
N ALA A 669 1.30 -5.51 11.28
CA ALA A 669 0.85 -4.19 11.73
C ALA A 669 1.13 -3.08 10.69
N THR A 670 2.19 -3.24 9.92
CA THR A 670 2.53 -2.33 8.83
C THR A 670 1.49 -2.35 7.72
N ILE A 671 0.82 -3.49 7.46
CA ILE A 671 -0.29 -3.58 6.49
C ILE A 671 -1.47 -2.73 6.95
N VAL A 672 -1.85 -2.85 8.22
CA VAL A 672 -2.97 -2.09 8.80
C VAL A 672 -2.68 -0.59 8.79
N SER A 673 -1.46 -0.21 9.19
CA SER A 673 -0.98 1.18 9.09
C SER A 673 -0.96 1.68 7.63
N ALA A 674 -0.59 0.83 6.68
CA ALA A 674 -0.61 1.17 5.27
C ALA A 674 -2.05 1.40 4.75
N VAL A 675 -3.03 0.60 5.20
CA VAL A 675 -4.45 0.83 4.90
C VAL A 675 -4.92 2.16 5.48
N GLU A 676 -4.54 2.49 6.71
CA GLU A 676 -4.81 3.81 7.33
C GLU A 676 -4.29 4.96 6.46
N GLN A 677 -3.03 4.87 6.01
CA GLN A 677 -2.44 5.89 5.14
C GLN A 677 -3.09 5.94 3.74
N GLY A 678 -3.50 4.80 3.20
CA GLY A 678 -4.27 4.72 1.96
C GLY A 678 -5.62 5.46 2.08
N ARG A 679 -6.38 5.21 3.16
CA ARG A 679 -7.63 5.91 3.48
C ARG A 679 -7.42 7.41 3.69
N ALA A 680 -6.37 7.81 4.39
CA ALA A 680 -6.01 9.22 4.59
C ALA A 680 -5.66 9.92 3.27
N THR A 681 -4.91 9.25 2.39
CA THR A 681 -4.56 9.78 1.06
C THR A 681 -5.82 9.98 0.22
N PHE A 682 -6.74 9.01 0.22
CA PHE A 682 -8.02 9.12 -0.48
C PHE A 682 -8.89 10.26 0.07
N ASP A 683 -8.95 10.42 1.38
CA ASP A 683 -9.67 11.55 2.00
C ASP A 683 -9.08 12.90 1.59
N ASN A 684 -7.75 13.00 1.52
CA ASN A 684 -7.07 14.21 1.08
C ASN A 684 -7.37 14.51 -0.39
N ILE A 685 -7.46 13.46 -1.25
CA ILE A 685 -7.93 13.61 -2.63
C ILE A 685 -9.35 14.20 -2.64
N ARG A 686 -10.27 13.70 -1.85
CA ARG A 686 -11.64 14.25 -1.77
C ARG A 686 -11.68 15.69 -1.25
N LYS A 687 -10.80 16.06 -0.31
CA LYS A 687 -10.71 17.44 0.23
C LYS A 687 -10.32 18.43 -0.88
N PHE A 688 -9.23 18.16 -1.62
CA PHE A 688 -8.80 19.10 -2.66
C PHE A 688 -9.74 19.12 -3.87
N LEU A 689 -10.33 17.95 -4.25
CA LEU A 689 -11.35 17.90 -5.30
C LEU A 689 -12.55 18.78 -4.95
N ARG A 690 -13.08 18.68 -3.73
CA ARG A 690 -14.17 19.51 -3.25
C ARG A 690 -13.83 20.99 -3.28
N TYR A 691 -12.62 21.33 -2.85
CA TYR A 691 -12.12 22.70 -2.87
C TYR A 691 -12.08 23.27 -4.29
N LEU A 692 -11.35 22.61 -5.20
CA LEU A 692 -11.19 23.09 -6.57
C LEU A 692 -12.52 23.17 -7.32
N LEU A 693 -13.34 22.14 -7.23
CA LEU A 693 -14.64 22.13 -7.93
C LEU A 693 -15.58 23.20 -7.40
N SER A 694 -15.59 23.49 -6.08
CA SER A 694 -16.45 24.55 -5.55
C SER A 694 -15.92 25.94 -5.85
N SER A 695 -14.60 26.14 -5.91
CA SER A 695 -13.94 27.36 -6.35
C SER A 695 -14.32 27.70 -7.79
N ASN A 696 -14.12 26.75 -8.71
CA ASN A 696 -14.46 26.92 -10.12
C ASN A 696 -15.97 27.17 -10.32
N MET A 697 -16.83 26.47 -9.54
CA MET A 697 -18.28 26.74 -9.59
C MET A 697 -18.61 28.16 -9.12
N GLY A 698 -17.84 28.71 -8.17
CA GLY A 698 -17.95 30.10 -7.71
C GLY A 698 -17.62 31.09 -8.83
N GLU A 699 -16.58 30.83 -9.60
CA GLU A 699 -16.20 31.63 -10.77
C GLU A 699 -17.27 31.60 -11.86
N VAL A 700 -17.73 30.41 -12.20
CA VAL A 700 -18.82 30.21 -13.17
C VAL A 700 -20.10 30.92 -12.71
N ALA A 701 -20.46 30.79 -11.43
CA ALA A 701 -21.64 31.44 -10.87
C ALA A 701 -21.50 32.98 -10.88
N THR A 702 -20.30 33.51 -10.64
CA THR A 702 -20.01 34.93 -10.71
C THR A 702 -20.17 35.49 -12.13
N VAL A 703 -19.52 34.84 -13.11
CA VAL A 703 -19.56 35.31 -14.50
C VAL A 703 -20.96 35.12 -15.09
N PHE A 704 -21.55 33.95 -14.95
CA PHE A 704 -22.91 33.64 -15.44
C PHE A 704 -23.96 34.53 -14.77
N GLY A 705 -23.93 34.62 -13.45
CA GLY A 705 -24.84 35.47 -12.68
C GLY A 705 -24.68 36.95 -13.01
N GLY A 706 -23.46 37.43 -13.20
CA GLY A 706 -23.16 38.81 -13.57
C GLY A 706 -23.71 39.19 -14.96
N VAL A 707 -23.71 38.25 -15.88
CA VAL A 707 -24.34 38.48 -17.22
C VAL A 707 -25.86 38.39 -17.13
N VAL A 708 -26.42 37.36 -16.50
CA VAL A 708 -27.89 37.16 -16.44
C VAL A 708 -28.58 38.24 -15.63
N LEU A 709 -27.91 38.70 -14.57
CA LEU A 709 -28.43 39.74 -13.65
C LEU A 709 -27.87 41.14 -13.95
N ALA A 710 -27.21 41.33 -15.11
CA ALA A 710 -26.51 42.56 -15.46
C ALA A 710 -27.39 43.81 -15.32
N ALA A 711 -28.62 43.76 -15.77
CA ALA A 711 -29.56 44.87 -15.65
C ALA A 711 -29.96 45.19 -14.17
N LEU A 712 -29.99 44.16 -13.30
CA LEU A 712 -30.31 44.29 -11.90
C LEU A 712 -29.13 44.83 -11.09
N LEU A 713 -27.91 44.48 -11.48
CA LEU A 713 -26.65 44.84 -10.84
C LEU A 713 -26.04 46.13 -11.42
N GLY A 714 -26.72 46.80 -12.35
CA GLY A 714 -26.19 47.98 -13.01
C GLY A 714 -25.00 47.72 -13.94
N LEU A 715 -24.65 46.45 -14.20
CA LEU A 715 -23.53 46.03 -15.06
C LEU A 715 -23.90 46.19 -16.57
N THR A 716 -24.40 47.35 -16.93
CA THR A 716 -24.76 47.70 -18.31
C THR A 716 -24.08 49.00 -18.74
N THR A 717 -23.62 49.07 -20.00
CA THR A 717 -23.11 50.30 -20.56
C THR A 717 -24.29 51.23 -20.93
N GLY A 718 -24.05 52.57 -21.06
CA GLY A 718 -25.09 53.55 -21.46
C GLY A 718 -25.75 53.28 -22.82
N GLU A 719 -25.18 52.38 -23.64
CA GLU A 719 -25.66 51.93 -24.92
C GLU A 719 -26.35 50.55 -24.86
N GLY A 720 -26.56 49.99 -23.64
CA GLY A 720 -27.25 48.71 -23.41
C GLY A 720 -26.33 47.43 -23.47
N GLY A 721 -25.03 47.60 -23.62
CA GLY A 721 -24.08 46.48 -23.57
C GLY A 721 -23.91 45.93 -22.16
N VAL A 722 -23.60 44.63 -22.02
CA VAL A 722 -23.30 43.98 -20.73
C VAL A 722 -21.83 44.10 -20.40
N VAL A 723 -21.53 44.47 -19.15
CA VAL A 723 -20.16 44.55 -18.61
C VAL A 723 -19.78 43.27 -17.91
N LEU A 724 -18.60 42.76 -18.16
CA LEU A 724 -18.05 41.57 -17.47
C LEU A 724 -17.78 41.86 -16.00
N PRO A 725 -18.27 41.02 -15.06
CA PRO A 725 -17.97 41.14 -13.65
C PRO A 725 -16.51 40.79 -13.30
N LEU A 726 -15.90 39.92 -14.07
CA LEU A 726 -14.50 39.49 -13.94
C LEU A 726 -13.85 39.36 -15.31
N LEU A 727 -12.56 39.69 -15.42
CA LEU A 727 -11.76 39.49 -16.62
C LEU A 727 -11.20 38.06 -16.69
N ALA A 728 -10.95 37.55 -17.90
CA ALA A 728 -10.32 36.24 -18.10
C ALA A 728 -8.97 36.14 -17.41
N THR A 729 -8.16 37.20 -17.45
CA THR A 729 -6.86 37.28 -16.80
C THR A 729 -6.96 37.15 -15.26
N GLN A 730 -8.00 37.74 -14.65
CA GLN A 730 -8.27 37.59 -13.21
C GLN A 730 -8.67 36.17 -12.84
N ILE A 731 -9.49 35.51 -13.63
CA ILE A 731 -9.90 34.12 -13.45
C ILE A 731 -8.70 33.17 -13.56
N LEU A 732 -7.87 33.35 -14.59
CA LEU A 732 -6.64 32.56 -14.74
C LEU A 732 -5.66 32.77 -13.58
N TRP A 733 -5.58 33.99 -13.04
CA TRP A 733 -4.80 34.27 -11.82
C TRP A 733 -5.29 33.44 -10.64
N ILE A 734 -6.61 33.38 -10.45
CA ILE A 734 -7.21 32.59 -9.38
C ILE A 734 -6.84 31.11 -9.56
N ASN A 735 -7.18 30.50 -10.66
CA ASN A 735 -7.04 29.07 -10.88
C ASN A 735 -5.59 28.59 -10.79
N LEU A 736 -4.64 29.34 -11.36
CA LEU A 736 -3.25 28.93 -11.39
C LEU A 736 -2.48 29.30 -10.11
N ILE A 737 -2.71 30.50 -9.56
CA ILE A 737 -1.84 31.07 -8.53
C ILE A 737 -2.46 30.89 -7.14
N THR A 738 -3.72 31.30 -6.94
CA THR A 738 -4.30 31.32 -5.59
C THR A 738 -4.92 30.00 -5.18
N ASP A 739 -5.43 29.18 -6.11
CA ASP A 739 -6.07 27.90 -5.81
C ASP A 739 -5.10 26.73 -5.74
N SER A 740 -4.03 26.73 -6.54
CA SER A 740 -3.08 25.62 -6.58
C SER A 740 -2.35 25.39 -5.25
N GLY A 741 -2.01 26.46 -4.53
CA GLY A 741 -1.32 26.37 -3.25
C GLY A 741 -2.14 25.65 -2.17
N PRO A 742 -3.35 26.12 -1.83
CA PRO A 742 -4.23 25.44 -0.88
C PRO A 742 -4.61 24.02 -1.28
N ALA A 743 -4.83 23.74 -2.58
CA ALA A 743 -5.13 22.39 -3.06
C ALA A 743 -3.98 21.42 -2.80
N LEU A 744 -2.73 21.84 -3.08
CA LEU A 744 -1.53 21.06 -2.76
C LEU A 744 -1.37 20.83 -1.26
N ALA A 745 -1.62 21.87 -0.46
CA ALA A 745 -1.55 21.78 1.00
C ALA A 745 -2.57 20.80 1.59
N MET A 746 -3.77 20.67 0.97
CA MET A 746 -4.76 19.68 1.36
C MET A 746 -4.32 18.25 1.03
N GLY A 747 -3.52 18.07 0.00
CA GLY A 747 -2.94 16.76 -0.35
C GLY A 747 -2.05 16.17 0.74
N VAL A 748 -1.53 17.01 1.64
CA VAL A 748 -0.68 16.62 2.78
C VAL A 748 -1.36 16.90 4.14
N ASP A 749 -2.68 17.05 4.16
CA ASP A 749 -3.42 17.27 5.40
C ASP A 749 -3.22 16.07 6.36
N PRO A 750 -3.06 16.31 7.66
CA PRO A 750 -2.95 15.22 8.65
C PRO A 750 -4.11 14.24 8.59
N THR A 751 -3.83 12.98 8.91
CA THR A 751 -4.82 11.91 8.98
C THR A 751 -5.89 12.24 10.04
N ASP A 752 -7.15 12.03 9.71
CA ASP A 752 -8.26 12.17 10.68
C ASP A 752 -8.25 10.93 11.60
N GLU A 753 -8.36 11.15 12.91
CA GLU A 753 -8.38 10.08 13.94
C GLU A 753 -9.53 9.08 13.72
N SER A 754 -10.59 9.46 13.01
CA SER A 754 -11.75 8.62 12.73
C SER A 754 -11.57 7.70 11.51
N VAL A 755 -10.43 7.77 10.81
CA VAL A 755 -10.23 7.06 9.53
C VAL A 755 -10.34 5.54 9.66
N MET A 756 -9.91 4.99 10.81
CA MET A 756 -9.99 3.56 11.14
C MET A 756 -11.25 3.19 11.96
N ASN A 757 -12.19 4.12 12.16
CA ASN A 757 -13.46 3.86 12.85
C ASN A 757 -14.65 3.75 11.88
N ARG A 758 -14.39 3.61 10.59
CA ARG A 758 -15.41 3.51 9.53
C ARG A 758 -15.16 2.29 8.65
N PRO A 759 -16.22 1.67 8.10
CA PRO A 759 -16.07 0.50 7.23
C PRO A 759 -15.31 0.87 5.94
N PRO A 760 -14.75 -0.14 5.24
CA PRO A 760 -14.14 0.04 3.93
C PRO A 760 -15.11 0.66 2.92
N ARG A 761 -14.56 1.42 1.97
CA ARG A 761 -15.33 1.98 0.86
C ARG A 761 -15.66 0.88 -0.16
N ASN A 762 -16.88 0.90 -0.68
CA ASN A 762 -17.17 0.10 -1.86
C ASN A 762 -16.54 0.75 -3.11
N MET A 763 -15.84 -0.02 -3.94
CA MET A 763 -15.22 0.49 -5.19
C MET A 763 -16.25 1.00 -6.21
N ALA A 764 -17.51 0.55 -6.11
CA ALA A 764 -18.60 1.09 -6.93
C ALA A 764 -19.02 2.52 -6.52
N ASP A 765 -18.63 2.98 -5.31
CA ASP A 765 -18.93 4.32 -4.85
C ASP A 765 -18.03 5.34 -5.54
N ARG A 766 -18.64 6.27 -6.28
CA ARG A 766 -17.91 7.35 -6.93
C ARG A 766 -17.26 8.28 -5.91
N ILE A 767 -16.06 8.75 -6.23
CA ILE A 767 -15.32 9.73 -5.41
C ILE A 767 -16.14 11.02 -5.28
N ILE A 768 -16.73 11.46 -6.40
CA ILE A 768 -17.61 12.62 -6.46
C ILE A 768 -19.05 12.13 -6.49
N ASN A 769 -19.61 11.92 -5.31
CA ASN A 769 -20.99 11.49 -5.11
C ASN A 769 -21.99 12.67 -5.22
N LYS A 770 -23.29 12.36 -5.27
CA LYS A 770 -24.36 13.36 -5.36
C LYS A 770 -24.32 14.40 -4.22
N ALA A 771 -23.95 13.97 -3.01
CA ALA A 771 -23.86 14.89 -1.86
C ALA A 771 -22.72 15.89 -2.06
N MET A 772 -21.59 15.45 -2.61
CA MET A 772 -20.46 16.33 -2.92
C MET A 772 -20.81 17.32 -4.03
N TRP A 773 -21.52 16.91 -5.10
CA TRP A 773 -22.02 17.80 -6.14
C TRP A 773 -22.95 18.87 -5.59
N TRP A 774 -23.89 18.52 -4.71
CA TRP A 774 -24.76 19.49 -4.07
C TRP A 774 -23.98 20.54 -3.27
N ARG A 775 -22.93 20.14 -2.57
CA ARG A 775 -22.06 21.08 -1.83
C ARG A 775 -21.27 21.98 -2.75
N VAL A 776 -20.70 21.41 -3.83
CA VAL A 776 -19.95 22.17 -4.84
C VAL A 776 -20.84 23.29 -5.40
N ILE A 777 -22.07 22.95 -5.82
CA ILE A 777 -23.03 23.92 -6.36
C ILE A 777 -23.45 24.93 -5.29
N TYR A 778 -23.80 24.49 -4.09
CA TYR A 778 -24.24 25.34 -2.99
C TYR A 778 -23.17 26.38 -2.63
N ILE A 779 -21.94 25.95 -2.40
CA ILE A 779 -20.84 26.86 -2.05
C ILE A 779 -20.49 27.77 -3.23
N GLY A 780 -20.45 27.25 -4.44
CA GLY A 780 -20.20 28.02 -5.66
C GLY A 780 -21.23 29.13 -5.85
N VAL A 781 -22.51 28.83 -5.64
CA VAL A 781 -23.59 29.86 -5.74
C VAL A 781 -23.42 30.93 -4.64
N ILE A 782 -23.07 30.56 -3.41
CA ILE A 782 -22.81 31.55 -2.35
C ILE A 782 -21.60 32.43 -2.73
N MET A 783 -20.50 31.84 -3.21
CA MET A 783 -19.33 32.60 -3.68
C MET A 783 -19.71 33.59 -4.79
N GLY A 784 -20.46 33.13 -5.79
CA GLY A 784 -20.93 33.98 -6.87
C GLY A 784 -21.79 35.13 -6.36
N LEU A 785 -22.75 34.85 -5.49
CA LEU A 785 -23.63 35.88 -4.90
C LEU A 785 -22.87 36.93 -4.08
N VAL A 786 -21.96 36.51 -3.18
CA VAL A 786 -21.19 37.48 -2.35
C VAL A 786 -20.23 38.30 -3.21
N THR A 787 -19.68 37.73 -4.29
CA THR A 787 -18.84 38.45 -5.23
C THR A 787 -19.63 39.49 -6.03
N LEU A 788 -20.78 39.11 -6.58
CA LEU A 788 -21.64 40.01 -7.34
C LEU A 788 -22.22 41.15 -6.46
N LEU A 789 -22.62 40.83 -5.23
CA LEU A 789 -23.06 41.85 -4.28
C LEU A 789 -21.93 42.81 -3.90
N SER A 790 -20.70 42.31 -3.78
CA SER A 790 -19.52 43.16 -3.52
C SER A 790 -19.23 44.13 -4.68
N ILE A 791 -19.47 43.72 -5.93
CA ILE A 791 -19.38 44.61 -7.08
C ILE A 791 -20.48 45.65 -7.04
N ASP A 792 -21.73 45.20 -6.81
CA ASP A 792 -22.93 46.06 -6.75
C ASP A 792 -22.85 47.13 -5.68
N MET A 793 -22.25 46.83 -4.53
CA MET A 793 -22.09 47.80 -3.43
C MET A 793 -21.22 49.00 -3.79
N PHE A 794 -20.35 48.91 -4.77
CA PHE A 794 -19.44 49.99 -5.17
C PHE A 794 -19.73 50.58 -6.54
N TYR A 795 -20.44 49.86 -7.42
CA TYR A 795 -20.77 50.33 -8.76
C TYR A 795 -22.10 51.09 -8.80
N PRO A 796 -22.17 52.22 -9.55
CA PRO A 796 -23.41 52.97 -9.65
C PRO A 796 -24.47 52.23 -10.47
N GLY A 797 -25.74 52.34 -10.06
CA GLY A 797 -26.91 51.91 -10.84
C GLY A 797 -27.41 50.51 -10.56
N GLY A 798 -26.84 49.79 -9.54
CA GLY A 798 -27.32 48.50 -9.09
C GLY A 798 -28.38 48.56 -7.98
N LEU A 799 -28.52 47.43 -7.25
CA LEU A 799 -29.42 47.30 -6.08
C LEU A 799 -28.98 48.20 -4.91
N ILE A 800 -27.67 48.31 -4.72
CA ILE A 800 -27.02 49.10 -3.67
C ILE A 800 -26.22 50.20 -4.40
N ALA A 801 -26.76 51.38 -4.54
CA ALA A 801 -26.14 52.47 -5.32
C ALA A 801 -24.74 52.83 -4.78
N GLY A 802 -23.68 52.37 -5.45
CA GLY A 802 -22.28 52.73 -5.22
C GLY A 802 -21.91 54.03 -5.98
N SER A 803 -20.71 54.56 -5.72
CA SER A 803 -20.19 55.75 -6.34
C SER A 803 -18.84 55.60 -7.04
N ASP A 804 -18.28 54.40 -7.05
CA ASP A 804 -16.92 54.10 -7.54
C ASP A 804 -16.89 53.79 -9.03
N SER A 805 -15.70 53.69 -9.59
CA SER A 805 -15.51 53.30 -10.99
C SER A 805 -15.77 51.78 -11.15
N LEU A 806 -16.08 51.36 -12.39
CA LEU A 806 -16.22 49.96 -12.73
C LEU A 806 -14.98 49.14 -12.36
N ASP A 807 -13.79 49.67 -12.59
CA ASP A 807 -12.54 49.00 -12.35
C ASP A 807 -12.30 48.78 -10.86
N THR A 808 -12.69 49.77 -10.01
CA THR A 808 -12.66 49.62 -8.53
C THR A 808 -13.65 48.56 -8.07
N ALA A 809 -14.91 48.62 -8.52
CA ALA A 809 -15.94 47.64 -8.15
C ALA A 809 -15.57 46.23 -8.58
N ARG A 810 -15.03 46.06 -9.81
CA ARG A 810 -14.51 44.77 -10.32
C ARG A 810 -13.34 44.30 -9.49
N THR A 811 -12.41 45.18 -9.08
CA THR A 811 -11.27 44.83 -8.23
C THR A 811 -11.71 44.36 -6.84
N VAL A 812 -12.73 44.97 -6.27
CA VAL A 812 -13.36 44.51 -5.00
C VAL A 812 -13.98 43.13 -5.18
N GLY A 813 -14.76 42.92 -6.23
CA GLY A 813 -15.36 41.62 -6.54
C GLY A 813 -14.30 40.52 -6.74
N PHE A 814 -13.27 40.79 -7.53
CA PHE A 814 -12.14 39.89 -7.72
C PHE A 814 -11.44 39.54 -6.40
N THR A 815 -11.18 40.55 -5.56
CA THR A 815 -10.58 40.34 -4.22
C THR A 815 -11.50 39.55 -3.30
N THR A 816 -12.81 39.83 -3.33
CA THR A 816 -13.82 39.07 -2.55
C THR A 816 -13.82 37.58 -2.95
N LEU A 817 -13.78 37.29 -4.25
CA LEU A 817 -13.79 35.92 -4.72
C LEU A 817 -12.53 35.15 -4.29
N VAL A 818 -11.34 35.74 -4.46
CA VAL A 818 -10.07 35.15 -3.98
C VAL A 818 -10.14 34.86 -2.49
N LEU A 819 -10.55 35.80 -1.68
CA LEU A 819 -10.67 35.62 -0.23
C LEU A 819 -11.73 34.58 0.15
N ALA A 820 -12.86 34.53 -0.58
CA ALA A 820 -13.92 33.54 -0.37
C ALA A 820 -13.40 32.10 -0.65
N GLN A 821 -12.57 31.91 -1.70
CA GLN A 821 -11.91 30.64 -2.00
C GLN A 821 -10.90 30.26 -0.91
N LEU A 822 -10.12 31.23 -0.40
CA LEU A 822 -9.22 30.97 0.73
C LEU A 822 -9.96 30.57 2.02
N PHE A 823 -11.13 31.18 2.32
CA PHE A 823 -12.01 30.74 3.39
C PHE A 823 -12.59 29.34 3.13
N ASN A 824 -12.98 29.07 1.87
CA ASN A 824 -13.46 27.76 1.47
C ASN A 824 -12.40 26.67 1.58
N ALA A 825 -11.11 27.00 1.47
CA ALA A 825 -10.02 26.07 1.72
C ALA A 825 -10.07 25.54 3.17
N LEU A 826 -10.37 26.36 4.15
CA LEU A 826 -10.56 25.95 5.54
C LEU A 826 -11.79 25.04 5.70
N ASN A 827 -12.90 25.37 5.03
CA ASN A 827 -14.13 24.59 5.03
C ASN A 827 -13.96 23.20 4.43
N SER A 828 -13.14 23.10 3.40
CA SER A 828 -12.96 21.88 2.61
C SER A 828 -12.16 20.79 3.31
N ARG A 829 -11.55 21.06 4.45
CA ARG A 829 -10.80 20.09 5.24
C ARG A 829 -11.68 18.98 5.85
N SER A 830 -12.92 19.28 6.22
CA SER A 830 -13.84 18.28 6.77
C SER A 830 -15.27 18.51 6.28
N GLU A 831 -15.99 17.41 6.10
CA GLU A 831 -17.41 17.44 5.72
C GLU A 831 -18.35 17.63 6.90
N THR A 832 -17.92 17.27 8.09
CA THR A 832 -18.75 17.21 9.29
C THR A 832 -18.18 18.02 10.45
N GLN A 833 -16.84 18.08 10.56
CA GLN A 833 -16.19 18.83 11.63
C GLN A 833 -16.10 20.33 11.29
N SER A 834 -16.10 21.17 12.31
CA SER A 834 -15.92 22.62 12.16
C SER A 834 -14.54 22.92 11.56
N ALA A 835 -14.46 23.96 10.71
CA ALA A 835 -13.19 24.48 10.19
C ALA A 835 -12.24 24.94 11.30
N PHE A 836 -12.78 25.29 12.48
CA PHE A 836 -11.99 25.69 13.65
C PHE A 836 -11.42 24.50 14.43
N HIS A 837 -11.89 23.28 14.19
CA HIS A 837 -11.34 22.07 14.81
C HIS A 837 -9.98 21.73 14.17
N HIS A 838 -8.95 21.56 15.00
CA HIS A 838 -7.57 21.33 14.55
C HIS A 838 -7.07 22.31 13.46
N MET A 839 -7.49 23.60 13.58
CA MET A 839 -7.25 24.63 12.57
C MET A 839 -5.77 24.83 12.23
N THR A 840 -4.87 24.63 13.19
CA THR A 840 -3.41 24.82 13.02
C THR A 840 -2.63 23.55 12.67
N SER A 841 -3.30 22.40 12.55
CA SER A 841 -2.62 21.10 12.31
C SER A 841 -1.91 21.04 10.95
N ASN A 842 -2.42 21.74 9.93
CA ASN A 842 -1.80 21.81 8.61
C ASN A 842 -1.08 23.16 8.42
N ARG A 843 0.22 23.20 8.68
CA ARG A 843 1.04 24.41 8.51
C ARG A 843 1.18 24.82 7.03
N TRP A 844 1.20 23.86 6.11
CA TRP A 844 1.31 24.12 4.68
C TRP A 844 0.09 24.87 4.14
N LEU A 845 -1.11 24.57 4.65
CA LEU A 845 -2.32 25.27 4.29
C LEU A 845 -2.25 26.76 4.71
N TRP A 846 -1.74 27.04 5.91
CA TRP A 846 -1.55 28.41 6.35
C TRP A 846 -0.51 29.20 5.55
N TYR A 847 0.59 28.54 5.17
CA TYR A 847 1.56 29.15 4.25
C TYR A 847 0.96 29.43 2.88
N ALA A 848 0.16 28.52 2.34
CA ALA A 848 -0.54 28.70 1.07
C ALA A 848 -1.56 29.84 1.14
N ILE A 849 -2.38 29.90 2.19
CA ILE A 849 -3.33 31.01 2.42
C ILE A 849 -2.58 32.35 2.55
N GLY A 850 -1.52 32.39 3.38
CA GLY A 850 -0.70 33.59 3.55
C GLY A 850 -0.05 34.06 2.25
N LEU A 851 0.45 33.14 1.45
CA LEU A 851 1.01 33.43 0.11
C LEU A 851 -0.10 33.97 -0.81
N GLY A 852 -1.27 33.34 -0.85
CA GLY A 852 -2.40 33.79 -1.67
C GLY A 852 -2.84 35.20 -1.33
N VAL A 853 -2.95 35.53 -0.04
CA VAL A 853 -3.26 36.89 0.43
C VAL A 853 -2.16 37.89 0.01
N ALA A 854 -0.89 37.55 0.19
CA ALA A 854 0.23 38.41 -0.20
C ALA A 854 0.25 38.68 -1.71
N LEU A 855 0.03 37.65 -2.52
CA LEU A 855 -0.07 37.76 -3.98
C LEU A 855 -1.29 38.61 -4.40
N GLN A 856 -2.43 38.49 -3.72
CA GLN A 856 -3.60 39.31 -3.99
C GLN A 856 -3.34 40.78 -3.66
N ILE A 857 -2.67 41.07 -2.54
CA ILE A 857 -2.26 42.45 -2.21
C ILE A 857 -1.32 43.00 -3.33
N MET A 858 -0.39 42.19 -3.84
CA MET A 858 0.51 42.61 -4.91
C MET A 858 -0.26 42.95 -6.20
N VAL A 859 -1.21 42.10 -6.62
CA VAL A 859 -2.01 42.35 -7.85
C VAL A 859 -2.85 43.60 -7.74
N VAL A 860 -3.34 43.94 -6.54
CA VAL A 860 -4.16 45.12 -6.29
C VAL A 860 -3.31 46.42 -6.18
N HIS A 861 -2.07 46.36 -5.71
CA HIS A 861 -1.28 47.56 -5.39
C HIS A 861 -0.05 47.80 -6.24
N VAL A 862 0.47 46.79 -6.97
CA VAL A 862 1.64 46.98 -7.83
C VAL A 862 1.26 47.45 -9.23
N PRO A 863 1.70 48.64 -9.68
CA PRO A 863 1.24 49.25 -10.92
C PRO A 863 1.36 48.38 -12.18
N PHE A 864 2.45 47.66 -12.32
CA PHE A 864 2.67 46.73 -13.43
C PHE A 864 1.60 45.60 -13.44
N LEU A 865 1.30 45.03 -12.27
CA LEU A 865 0.28 43.98 -12.14
C LEU A 865 -1.14 44.55 -12.29
N GLN A 866 -1.38 45.78 -11.84
CA GLN A 866 -2.66 46.44 -12.09
C GLN A 866 -2.97 46.54 -13.59
N THR A 867 -1.98 46.94 -14.39
CA THR A 867 -2.15 47.01 -15.84
C THR A 867 -2.37 45.63 -16.45
N ALA A 868 -1.68 44.60 -15.97
CA ALA A 868 -1.77 43.23 -16.51
C ALA A 868 -3.14 42.58 -16.17
N PHE A 869 -3.70 42.84 -14.99
CA PHE A 869 -4.91 42.18 -14.50
C PHE A 869 -6.15 43.11 -14.46
N GLY A 870 -6.04 44.36 -14.96
CA GLY A 870 -7.14 45.30 -14.96
C GLY A 870 -7.66 45.63 -13.55
N THR A 871 -6.73 45.77 -12.60
CA THR A 871 -7.06 46.08 -11.19
C THR A 871 -6.73 47.53 -10.83
N THR A 872 -7.30 48.01 -9.76
CA THR A 872 -7.02 49.33 -9.20
C THR A 872 -6.67 49.21 -7.70
N ALA A 873 -5.95 50.19 -7.17
CA ALA A 873 -5.62 50.22 -5.75
C ALA A 873 -6.90 50.33 -4.91
N LEU A 874 -7.06 49.49 -3.92
CA LEU A 874 -8.16 49.46 -2.99
C LEU A 874 -7.80 50.12 -1.67
N ASP A 875 -8.69 50.94 -1.14
CA ASP A 875 -8.54 51.50 0.20
C ASP A 875 -8.93 50.53 1.32
N PRO A 876 -8.70 50.85 2.61
CA PRO A 876 -9.02 49.94 3.71
C PRO A 876 -10.50 49.58 3.83
N LEU A 877 -11.44 50.45 3.37
CA LEU A 877 -12.87 50.17 3.40
C LEU A 877 -13.22 49.08 2.40
N HIS A 878 -12.68 49.16 1.18
CA HIS A 878 -12.85 48.13 0.15
C HIS A 878 -12.34 46.77 0.62
N TRP A 879 -11.15 46.71 1.24
CA TRP A 879 -10.61 45.50 1.84
C TRP A 879 -11.48 44.93 2.97
N ALA A 880 -11.97 45.81 3.87
CA ALA A 880 -12.86 45.38 4.97
C ALA A 880 -14.17 44.77 4.46
N VAL A 881 -14.79 45.37 3.43
CA VAL A 881 -15.99 44.84 2.80
C VAL A 881 -15.67 43.52 2.09
N ALA A 882 -14.59 43.43 1.31
CA ALA A 882 -14.18 42.21 0.63
C ALA A 882 -13.95 41.05 1.61
N ILE A 883 -13.26 41.31 2.73
CA ILE A 883 -13.04 40.30 3.79
C ILE A 883 -14.38 39.90 4.45
N GLY A 884 -15.21 40.88 4.79
CA GLY A 884 -16.51 40.63 5.41
C GLY A 884 -17.43 39.78 4.53
N MET A 885 -17.57 40.15 3.26
CA MET A 885 -18.38 39.41 2.29
C MET A 885 -17.81 38.00 2.00
N ALA A 886 -16.50 37.88 1.83
CA ALA A 886 -15.84 36.58 1.63
C ALA A 886 -16.04 35.64 2.83
N SER A 887 -16.05 36.17 4.06
CA SER A 887 -16.25 35.38 5.27
C SER A 887 -17.62 34.71 5.35
N ILE A 888 -18.62 35.19 4.61
CA ILE A 888 -19.97 34.61 4.56
C ILE A 888 -19.89 33.15 4.10
N VAL A 889 -18.98 32.81 3.19
CA VAL A 889 -18.76 31.43 2.71
C VAL A 889 -18.34 30.52 3.86
N LEU A 890 -17.48 31.01 4.76
CA LEU A 890 -17.05 30.24 5.93
C LEU A 890 -18.24 29.97 6.88
N TRP A 891 -18.98 31.00 7.21
CA TRP A 891 -20.11 30.91 8.15
C TRP A 891 -21.29 30.13 7.60
N ALA A 892 -21.56 30.22 6.29
CA ALA A 892 -22.63 29.47 5.65
C ALA A 892 -22.36 27.97 5.70
N GLU A 893 -21.11 27.52 5.43
CA GLU A 893 -20.76 26.10 5.51
C GLU A 893 -20.68 25.63 6.98
N GLU A 894 -20.20 26.45 7.92
CA GLU A 894 -20.24 26.12 9.35
C GLU A 894 -21.67 25.90 9.85
N LEU A 895 -22.60 26.76 9.43
CA LEU A 895 -24.02 26.58 9.72
C LEU A 895 -24.57 25.31 9.10
N SER A 896 -24.23 25.04 7.86
CA SER A 896 -24.60 23.78 7.15
C SER A 896 -24.06 22.55 7.89
N LYS A 897 -22.82 22.58 8.33
CA LYS A 897 -22.21 21.48 9.13
C LYS A 897 -22.89 21.32 10.50
N LEU A 898 -23.26 22.44 11.16
CA LEU A 898 -24.01 22.41 12.42
C LEU A 898 -25.37 21.73 12.25
N VAL A 899 -26.14 22.16 11.24
CA VAL A 899 -27.45 21.58 10.92
C VAL A 899 -27.33 20.09 10.63
N ARG A 900 -26.36 19.67 9.80
CA ARG A 900 -26.12 18.24 9.48
C ARG A 900 -25.78 17.43 10.73
N ARG A 901 -24.95 17.95 11.63
CA ARG A 901 -24.62 17.28 12.90
C ARG A 901 -25.84 17.11 13.80
N GLN A 902 -26.75 18.08 13.82
CA GLN A 902 -27.98 17.99 14.59
C GLN A 902 -29.01 17.04 13.97
N LEU A 903 -29.07 16.95 12.64
CA LEU A 903 -29.97 16.06 11.91
C LEU A 903 -29.43 14.62 11.82
N ALA A 904 -28.13 14.42 11.87
CA ALA A 904 -27.53 13.11 12.05
C ALA A 904 -27.92 12.61 13.45
N LYS A 905 -28.97 11.79 13.54
CA LYS A 905 -29.31 11.08 14.79
C LYS A 905 -28.04 10.41 15.29
N PRO A 906 -27.75 10.44 16.62
CA PRO A 906 -26.73 9.55 17.15
C PRO A 906 -27.09 8.14 16.69
N VAL A 907 -26.16 7.45 16.02
CA VAL A 907 -26.22 6.01 15.85
C VAL A 907 -26.26 5.49 17.28
N ALA A 908 -27.46 5.16 17.76
CA ALA A 908 -27.62 4.47 19.02
C ALA A 908 -26.75 3.22 18.92
N ASP A 909 -25.90 3.00 19.93
CA ASP A 909 -25.27 1.70 20.18
C ASP A 909 -26.36 0.62 20.07
N THR A 910 -26.57 0.10 18.89
CA THR A 910 -27.34 -1.11 18.70
C THR A 910 -26.45 -2.27 19.11
N ALA A 911 -26.37 -2.48 20.42
CA ALA A 911 -26.19 -3.83 20.91
C ALA A 911 -27.24 -4.72 20.20
N PRO A 912 -26.86 -5.87 19.64
CA PRO A 912 -27.82 -6.74 18.99
C PRO A 912 -28.87 -7.15 20.01
N ALA A 913 -30.11 -6.73 19.78
CA ALA A 913 -31.24 -7.18 20.57
C ALA A 913 -31.33 -8.71 20.45
N ALA A 914 -31.13 -9.36 21.58
CA ALA A 914 -31.40 -10.79 21.75
C ALA A 914 -32.80 -11.08 21.18
N ALA A 915 -32.88 -11.89 20.13
CA ALA A 915 -34.10 -12.43 19.63
C ALA A 915 -34.74 -13.31 20.74
N SER A 916 -35.73 -12.76 21.44
CA SER A 916 -36.55 -13.50 22.36
C SER A 916 -37.31 -14.56 21.57
N GLN A 917 -37.09 -15.79 21.99
CA GLN A 917 -37.91 -16.97 21.66
C GLN A 917 -39.38 -16.67 21.89
N SER A 918 -40.22 -16.97 20.91
CA SER A 918 -41.56 -17.49 21.18
C SER A 918 -42.09 -18.20 19.93
N ALA A 919 -42.45 -19.47 20.18
CA ALA A 919 -43.25 -20.44 19.47
C ALA A 919 -42.62 -21.13 18.26
#